data_e12fdb23e2c96f97877b31ecf4b99f13
#
_entry.id   e12fdb23e2c96f97877b31ecf4b99f13
#
_cell.length_a   1.000
_cell.length_b   1.000
_cell.length_c   1.000
_cell.angle_alpha   90.00
_cell.angle_beta   90.00
_cell.angle_gamma   90.00
#
_symmetry.space_group_name_H-M   'P 1'
#
loop_
_entity.id
_entity.type
_entity.pdbx_description
1 polymer ?
#
loop_
_entity_poly.entity_id
_entity_poly.type
_entity_poly.pdbx_seq_one_letter_code
_entity_poly.pdbx_strand_id
1 'polypeptide(L)'
;MGYIFHTVGYKSRSVKQRIDKGILGNIEGVFYFHIMRHAVSVFFCMVVIYENRYDEHKKYTAMRTIFVLLGLLAASVTVKAQTLTSPDGNFKMQFHLSDEGKPVYSLIYKEKEVIKESKMGFQISPSIAFDRNFSVVETKIDSCDTVWKTVWGQNSEIRDHHKELWVALKQEKSGRLLNIRFRLFNDGLGFRYEFPVQSNLRHFTLKEELTEFQLAGNHKAFWIPADYDTNEFQITTSRLSEVPLLIDEARNEPLACKSPTPNLAVQTPLMLKSDNGLYINIHEAALVNYPAMHLNLDAETYLMSAHLTPDKNGNKGYIQTGSVTPWRTIIVSDDARDILASNLILNLNEPCKIEDTSWIKPTKYVGVWWEYFTGGGSTWAYTDTQDVVIGQTDYKKLKPNGHHGANTAHVKEYIDFAAKNGFDAVLVEGWNEGWEDNYAYAKEFIYSFTTPYPDFDVKELQAYAASKGVKIIMHHETTSSVANYERQMDDAFRFMKDNGYDAVKTGYVGPIIPRSEHHDGQWMVNHYNRVAEKAARYKIMVNSHEAVRPTGLCRTYPNWIAQESARGTEFESFNGIRPDHQTILPFTRLMGGPMDYTPGIFEGDLSVYGSNKAKLGTTLVKQLALYVTMYSPLQMAADLYQNYEKYPDAFQFIKDVAVDWDHTYILEAEPGDYITIARKAKGKNEWYIGGITDENSREALIDFSFLPKGKKYQAVIYADGKKADWRTNPKEYVIETRTVSHKTKLRQKLAPSGGVAISIKEL
;
A
#
# COMPACT_ATOMS: atom_id res chain seq x y z
N MET A 1 -38.33 -14.76 58.05
CA MET A 1 -37.51 -14.17 57.00
C MET A 1 -37.70 -12.65 56.82
N GLY A 2 -38.90 -12.12 57.07
CA GLY A 2 -39.14 -10.66 56.93
C GLY A 2 -38.45 -9.75 57.97
N TYR A 3 -38.25 -10.22 59.20
CA TYR A 3 -37.60 -9.45 60.26
C TYR A 3 -36.08 -9.30 60.14
N ILE A 4 -35.39 -10.21 59.46
CA ILE A 4 -33.93 -10.18 59.29
C ILE A 4 -33.52 -9.12 58.21
N PHE A 5 -34.36 -8.92 57.21
CA PHE A 5 -34.07 -7.93 56.15
C PHE A 5 -34.15 -6.48 56.61
N HIS A 6 -35.01 -6.17 57.61
CA HIS A 6 -35.13 -4.77 58.09
C HIS A 6 -33.91 -4.33 58.94
N THR A 7 -33.31 -5.27 59.72
CA THR A 7 -32.13 -4.96 60.57
C THR A 7 -30.84 -4.84 59.76
N VAL A 8 -30.73 -5.64 58.70
CA VAL A 8 -29.57 -5.57 57.80
C VAL A 8 -29.59 -4.31 56.92
N GLY A 9 -30.78 -3.84 56.54
CA GLY A 9 -30.94 -2.59 55.78
C GLY A 9 -30.51 -1.33 56.54
N TYR A 10 -30.74 -1.27 57.87
CA TYR A 10 -30.34 -0.11 58.67
C TYR A 10 -28.85 -0.02 58.97
N LYS A 11 -28.17 -1.17 59.15
CA LYS A 11 -26.71 -1.21 59.32
C LYS A 11 -25.95 -1.00 58.00
N SER A 12 -26.56 -1.34 56.86
CA SER A 12 -25.94 -1.09 55.56
C SER A 12 -25.90 0.39 55.16
N ARG A 13 -26.85 1.20 55.62
CA ARG A 13 -26.86 2.65 55.36
C ARG A 13 -25.71 3.41 56.07
N SER A 14 -25.40 3.03 57.34
CA SER A 14 -24.31 3.68 58.07
C SER A 14 -22.92 3.27 57.57
N VAL A 15 -22.76 2.03 57.09
CA VAL A 15 -21.52 1.57 56.44
C VAL A 15 -21.34 2.19 55.02
N LYS A 16 -22.47 2.37 54.31
CA LYS A 16 -22.45 3.04 52.99
C LYS A 16 -21.98 4.49 53.09
N GLN A 17 -22.40 5.23 54.12
CA GLN A 17 -21.94 6.62 54.32
C GLN A 17 -20.43 6.73 54.68
N ARG A 18 -19.81 5.73 55.29
CA ARG A 18 -18.36 5.70 55.58
C ARG A 18 -17.51 5.28 54.39
N ILE A 19 -18.02 4.38 53.51
CA ILE A 19 -17.31 3.95 52.30
C ILE A 19 -17.38 5.03 51.25
N ASP A 20 -18.52 5.71 51.07
CA ASP A 20 -18.69 6.76 50.08
C ASP A 20 -17.82 8.03 50.38
N LYS A 21 -17.30 8.18 51.58
CA LYS A 21 -16.45 9.36 51.92
C LYS A 21 -14.94 9.09 51.93
N GLY A 22 -14.47 7.83 51.85
CA GLY A 22 -13.07 7.53 52.03
C GLY A 22 -12.35 6.85 50.84
N ILE A 23 -13.06 6.30 49.87
CA ILE A 23 -12.45 5.44 48.84
C ILE A 23 -12.78 5.86 47.39
N LEU A 24 -13.66 6.83 47.18
CA LEU A 24 -14.18 7.21 45.85
C LEU A 24 -13.35 8.29 45.12
N GLY A 25 -12.07 8.43 45.42
CA GLY A 25 -11.21 9.37 44.75
C GLY A 25 -10.65 8.94 43.39
N ASN A 26 -10.59 7.67 43.08
CA ASN A 26 -9.83 7.22 41.88
C ASN A 26 -10.21 5.79 41.40
N ILE A 27 -11.48 5.52 41.04
CA ILE A 27 -11.79 4.29 40.30
C ILE A 27 -12.93 4.58 39.29
N GLU A 28 -12.60 4.80 38.05
CA GLU A 28 -13.51 4.79 36.90
C GLU A 28 -13.82 3.35 36.48
N GLY A 29 -15.08 2.97 36.55
CA GLY A 29 -15.59 1.72 35.99
C GLY A 29 -16.84 1.18 36.68
N VAL A 30 -18.01 1.38 36.08
CA VAL A 30 -19.34 0.95 36.59
C VAL A 30 -19.38 -0.56 36.84
N PHE A 31 -18.58 -1.36 36.15
CA PHE A 31 -18.55 -2.82 36.24
C PHE A 31 -17.82 -3.31 37.52
N TYR A 32 -16.72 -2.65 37.87
CA TYR A 32 -15.95 -2.99 39.08
C TYR A 32 -16.74 -2.70 40.36
N PHE A 33 -17.56 -1.68 40.32
CA PHE A 33 -18.42 -1.28 41.44
C PHE A 33 -19.52 -2.34 41.74
N HIS A 34 -20.02 -3.02 40.71
CA HIS A 34 -21.08 -4.03 40.88
C HIS A 34 -20.57 -5.32 41.49
N ILE A 35 -19.37 -5.79 41.07
CA ILE A 35 -18.75 -7.03 41.59
C ILE A 35 -18.27 -6.85 43.04
N MET A 36 -17.64 -5.72 43.37
CA MET A 36 -17.21 -5.41 44.74
C MET A 36 -18.39 -5.27 45.68
N ARG A 37 -19.50 -4.70 45.21
CA ARG A 37 -20.72 -4.54 45.99
C ARG A 37 -21.39 -5.87 46.32
N HIS A 38 -21.37 -6.85 45.45
CA HIS A 38 -21.87 -8.21 45.70
C HIS A 38 -20.93 -9.00 46.59
N ALA A 39 -19.63 -8.93 46.41
CA ALA A 39 -18.63 -9.60 47.24
C ALA A 39 -18.67 -9.09 48.68
N VAL A 40 -18.77 -7.78 48.91
CA VAL A 40 -18.89 -7.19 50.27
C VAL A 40 -20.24 -7.55 50.92
N SER A 41 -21.34 -7.61 50.18
CA SER A 41 -22.64 -8.00 50.70
C SER A 41 -22.69 -9.50 51.12
N VAL A 42 -22.08 -10.37 50.31
CA VAL A 42 -21.96 -11.81 50.62
C VAL A 42 -21.03 -12.03 51.82
N PHE A 43 -19.92 -11.28 51.91
CA PHE A 43 -18.99 -11.35 53.04
C PHE A 43 -19.66 -10.91 54.36
N PHE A 44 -20.42 -9.83 54.35
CA PHE A 44 -21.14 -9.35 55.52
C PHE A 44 -22.22 -10.34 55.96
N CYS A 45 -22.96 -10.97 55.04
CA CYS A 45 -23.92 -12.00 55.35
C CYS A 45 -23.27 -13.26 55.94
N MET A 46 -22.10 -13.68 55.40
CA MET A 46 -21.35 -14.83 55.95
C MET A 46 -20.79 -14.55 57.33
N VAL A 47 -20.25 -13.37 57.60
CA VAL A 47 -19.70 -12.99 58.93
C VAL A 47 -20.82 -12.92 59.97
N VAL A 48 -21.98 -12.34 59.66
CA VAL A 48 -23.13 -12.23 60.56
C VAL A 48 -23.78 -13.61 60.86
N ILE A 49 -23.83 -14.52 59.89
CA ILE A 49 -24.34 -15.88 60.08
C ILE A 49 -23.37 -16.71 60.93
N TYR A 50 -22.08 -16.42 60.84
CA TYR A 50 -21.02 -17.17 61.53
C TYR A 50 -20.86 -16.75 63.02
N GLU A 51 -21.00 -15.43 63.33
CA GLU A 51 -20.91 -14.95 64.71
C GLU A 51 -21.97 -15.56 65.65
N ASN A 52 -23.09 -16.07 65.12
CA ASN A 52 -24.22 -16.56 65.90
C ASN A 52 -24.33 -18.09 66.05
N ARG A 53 -23.40 -18.88 65.51
CA ARG A 53 -23.61 -20.37 65.48
C ARG A 53 -22.47 -21.26 65.91
N TYR A 54 -21.24 -20.80 66.26
CA TYR A 54 -20.13 -21.71 66.56
C TYR A 54 -19.20 -21.25 67.67
N ASP A 55 -18.57 -22.24 68.33
CA ASP A 55 -17.65 -22.15 69.46
C ASP A 55 -16.26 -21.57 69.02
N GLU A 56 -15.51 -20.91 69.90
CA GLU A 56 -14.34 -20.10 69.59
C GLU A 56 -13.23 -20.82 68.83
N HIS A 57 -13.00 -22.10 69.07
CA HIS A 57 -11.96 -22.86 68.33
C HIS A 57 -12.29 -23.12 66.85
N LYS A 58 -13.58 -23.24 66.52
CA LYS A 58 -14.01 -23.38 65.09
C LYS A 58 -14.07 -22.06 64.33
N LYS A 59 -14.16 -20.94 65.04
CA LYS A 59 -14.09 -19.58 64.46
C LYS A 59 -12.73 -19.29 63.84
N TYR A 60 -11.63 -19.71 64.49
CA TYR A 60 -10.27 -19.49 63.98
C TYR A 60 -9.95 -20.27 62.71
N THR A 61 -10.39 -21.53 62.62
CA THR A 61 -10.14 -22.37 61.44
C THR A 61 -10.95 -21.91 60.23
N ALA A 62 -12.16 -21.50 60.45
CA ALA A 62 -13.02 -21.01 59.34
C ALA A 62 -12.65 -19.60 58.88
N MET A 63 -12.21 -18.69 59.78
CA MET A 63 -11.63 -17.42 59.38
C MET A 63 -10.34 -17.61 58.52
N ARG A 64 -9.48 -18.57 58.90
CA ARG A 64 -8.31 -18.93 58.10
C ARG A 64 -8.69 -19.47 56.73
N THR A 65 -9.73 -20.30 56.63
CA THR A 65 -10.22 -20.84 55.34
C THR A 65 -10.89 -19.76 54.50
N ILE A 66 -11.63 -18.83 55.10
CA ILE A 66 -12.23 -17.68 54.43
C ILE A 66 -11.15 -16.68 53.94
N PHE A 67 -10.08 -16.43 54.75
CA PHE A 67 -8.96 -15.63 54.31
C PHE A 67 -8.12 -16.29 53.21
N VAL A 68 -7.98 -17.60 53.21
CA VAL A 68 -7.34 -18.36 52.12
C VAL A 68 -8.21 -18.36 50.87
N LEU A 69 -9.53 -18.50 50.99
CA LEU A 69 -10.48 -18.38 49.86
C LEU A 69 -10.58 -16.94 49.32
N LEU A 70 -10.54 -15.92 50.18
CA LEU A 70 -10.46 -14.52 49.76
C LEU A 70 -9.09 -14.17 49.16
N GLY A 71 -8.01 -14.75 49.66
CA GLY A 71 -6.67 -14.67 49.05
C GLY A 71 -6.61 -15.38 47.69
N LEU A 72 -7.31 -16.49 47.53
CA LEU A 72 -7.47 -17.20 46.25
C LEU A 72 -8.42 -16.48 45.27
N LEU A 73 -9.46 -15.80 45.76
CA LEU A 73 -10.35 -14.95 44.97
C LEU A 73 -9.73 -13.57 44.61
N ALA A 74 -8.84 -13.03 45.47
CA ALA A 74 -8.04 -11.84 45.15
C ALA A 74 -6.83 -12.16 44.26
N ALA A 75 -6.46 -13.43 44.13
CA ALA A 75 -5.54 -13.94 43.10
C ALA A 75 -6.26 -14.28 41.78
N SER A 76 -7.55 -13.96 41.62
CA SER A 76 -8.16 -13.87 40.30
C SER A 76 -7.47 -12.75 39.56
N VAL A 77 -6.60 -13.15 38.65
CA VAL A 77 -5.75 -12.39 37.78
C VAL A 77 -6.58 -11.25 37.19
N THR A 78 -6.41 -10.05 37.72
CA THR A 78 -6.74 -8.84 36.97
C THR A 78 -5.85 -8.85 35.73
N VAL A 79 -6.40 -9.26 34.59
CA VAL A 79 -5.71 -9.13 33.30
C VAL A 79 -5.48 -7.62 33.11
N LYS A 80 -4.29 -7.18 33.50
CA LYS A 80 -3.94 -5.78 33.43
C LYS A 80 -3.77 -5.42 31.97
N ALA A 81 -4.71 -4.67 31.41
CA ALA A 81 -4.60 -4.17 30.04
C ALA A 81 -3.26 -3.44 29.85
N GLN A 82 -2.50 -3.83 28.85
CA GLN A 82 -1.28 -3.12 28.47
C GLN A 82 -1.67 -1.91 27.63
N THR A 83 -1.21 -0.74 28.01
CA THR A 83 -1.48 0.51 27.30
C THR A 83 -0.20 1.05 26.72
N LEU A 84 -0.23 1.38 25.43
CA LEU A 84 0.84 2.09 24.72
C LEU A 84 0.29 3.44 24.24
N THR A 85 1.07 4.51 24.47
CA THR A 85 0.71 5.87 24.01
C THR A 85 1.76 6.34 23.02
N SER A 86 1.35 7.00 21.92
CA SER A 86 2.28 7.54 20.92
C SER A 86 3.26 8.55 21.53
N PRO A 87 4.39 8.84 20.86
CA PRO A 87 5.34 9.83 21.39
C PRO A 87 4.74 11.22 21.67
N ASP A 88 3.80 11.67 20.84
CA ASP A 88 3.09 12.96 20.99
C ASP A 88 1.85 12.89 21.89
N GLY A 89 1.46 11.70 22.36
CA GLY A 89 0.34 11.48 23.25
C GLY A 89 -1.05 11.42 22.58
N ASN A 90 -1.15 11.60 21.26
CA ASN A 90 -2.44 11.64 20.53
C ASN A 90 -3.07 10.25 20.34
N PHE A 91 -2.26 9.20 20.24
CA PHE A 91 -2.76 7.83 20.13
C PHE A 91 -2.64 7.09 21.45
N LYS A 92 -3.64 6.24 21.70
CA LYS A 92 -3.64 5.27 22.78
C LYS A 92 -4.08 3.91 22.23
N MET A 93 -3.19 2.94 22.26
CA MET A 93 -3.47 1.53 21.96
C MET A 93 -3.59 0.75 23.27
N GLN A 94 -4.58 -0.13 23.36
CA GLN A 94 -4.74 -1.06 24.47
C GLN A 94 -4.67 -2.49 23.98
N PHE A 95 -3.99 -3.35 24.72
CA PHE A 95 -3.92 -4.78 24.49
C PHE A 95 -4.28 -5.52 25.75
N HIS A 96 -5.10 -6.57 25.65
CA HIS A 96 -5.41 -7.47 26.75
C HIS A 96 -5.77 -8.88 26.24
N LEU A 97 -5.91 -9.82 27.14
CA LEU A 97 -6.51 -11.12 26.88
C LEU A 97 -7.95 -11.13 27.38
N SER A 98 -8.90 -11.62 26.58
CA SER A 98 -10.27 -11.85 27.03
C SER A 98 -10.33 -12.98 28.09
N ASP A 99 -11.50 -13.21 28.67
CA ASP A 99 -11.74 -14.30 29.65
C ASP A 99 -11.42 -15.69 29.07
N GLU A 100 -11.52 -15.85 27.72
CA GLU A 100 -11.12 -17.07 27.02
C GLU A 100 -9.62 -17.11 26.68
N GLY A 101 -8.85 -16.11 27.09
CA GLY A 101 -7.45 -15.98 26.73
C GLY A 101 -7.25 -15.64 25.24
N LYS A 102 -8.17 -14.90 24.60
CA LYS A 102 -8.02 -14.40 23.24
C LYS A 102 -7.27 -13.08 23.27
N PRO A 103 -6.24 -12.88 22.42
CA PRO A 103 -5.61 -11.58 22.26
C PRO A 103 -6.59 -10.59 21.65
N VAL A 104 -6.69 -9.39 22.25
CA VAL A 104 -7.59 -8.31 21.82
C VAL A 104 -6.84 -6.98 21.87
N TYR A 105 -7.06 -6.12 20.89
CA TYR A 105 -6.53 -4.77 20.86
C TYR A 105 -7.60 -3.76 20.52
N SER A 106 -7.33 -2.48 20.85
CA SER A 106 -8.14 -1.32 20.43
C SER A 106 -7.24 -0.11 20.19
N LEU A 107 -7.74 0.88 19.41
CA LEU A 107 -7.00 2.09 19.07
C LEU A 107 -7.89 3.32 19.18
N ILE A 108 -7.40 4.34 19.88
CA ILE A 108 -8.02 5.65 20.07
C ILE A 108 -7.07 6.73 19.55
N TYR A 109 -7.60 7.74 18.87
CA TYR A 109 -6.87 8.92 18.41
C TYR A 109 -7.58 10.19 18.89
N LYS A 110 -6.89 11.05 19.68
CA LYS A 110 -7.46 12.31 20.23
C LYS A 110 -8.84 12.08 20.85
N GLU A 111 -8.95 11.09 21.74
CA GLU A 111 -10.17 10.66 22.43
C GLU A 111 -11.30 10.09 21.52
N LYS A 112 -11.07 9.94 20.21
CA LYS A 112 -12.02 9.32 19.27
C LYS A 112 -11.66 7.85 19.07
N GLU A 113 -12.65 6.97 19.14
CA GLU A 113 -12.46 5.56 18.80
C GLU A 113 -12.14 5.43 17.29
N VAL A 114 -11.07 4.71 16.98
CA VAL A 114 -10.67 4.35 15.60
C VAL A 114 -10.97 2.88 15.35
N ILE A 115 -10.39 2.02 16.18
CA ILE A 115 -10.63 0.59 16.19
C ILE A 115 -11.13 0.22 17.59
N LYS A 116 -12.33 -0.36 17.65
CA LYS A 116 -12.90 -0.94 18.86
C LYS A 116 -12.21 -2.25 19.20
N GLU A 117 -12.60 -2.92 20.26
CA GLU A 117 -12.04 -4.22 20.61
C GLU A 117 -12.08 -5.20 19.44
N SER A 118 -10.89 -5.63 19.01
CA SER A 118 -10.64 -6.44 17.82
C SER A 118 -9.78 -7.63 18.19
N LYS A 119 -10.19 -8.81 17.78
CA LYS A 119 -9.51 -10.06 18.09
C LYS A 119 -8.32 -10.28 17.18
N MET A 120 -7.39 -11.11 17.66
CA MET A 120 -6.15 -11.46 16.98
C MET A 120 -5.92 -12.97 17.08
N GLY A 121 -5.22 -13.55 16.09
CA GLY A 121 -4.87 -14.98 16.15
C GLY A 121 -4.85 -15.65 14.79
N PHE A 122 -4.81 -16.99 14.79
CA PHE A 122 -4.69 -17.79 13.57
C PHE A 122 -5.45 -19.11 13.67
N GLN A 123 -5.98 -19.55 12.53
CA GLN A 123 -6.30 -20.94 12.28
C GLN A 123 -5.11 -21.64 11.63
N ILE A 124 -4.64 -22.73 12.22
CA ILE A 124 -3.48 -23.49 11.73
C ILE A 124 -3.77 -24.98 11.63
N SER A 125 -2.99 -25.70 10.83
CA SER A 125 -3.06 -27.16 10.68
C SER A 125 -1.65 -27.75 10.78
N PRO A 126 -1.47 -28.93 11.36
CA PRO A 126 -2.49 -29.91 11.82
C PRO A 126 -2.85 -29.73 13.31
N SER A 127 -3.16 -28.57 13.80
CA SER A 127 -3.21 -28.38 15.24
C SER A 127 -4.30 -27.44 15.73
N ILE A 128 -4.36 -27.30 17.07
CA ILE A 128 -5.21 -26.33 17.76
C ILE A 128 -4.90 -24.92 17.27
N ALA A 129 -5.93 -24.15 16.95
CA ALA A 129 -5.81 -22.76 16.51
C ALA A 129 -5.04 -21.90 17.52
N PHE A 130 -4.31 -20.93 17.00
CA PHE A 130 -3.63 -19.88 17.79
C PHE A 130 -4.55 -18.69 18.00
N ASP A 131 -5.71 -18.88 18.63
CA ASP A 131 -6.74 -17.85 18.78
C ASP A 131 -7.21 -17.66 20.23
N ARG A 132 -6.91 -18.61 21.14
CA ARG A 132 -7.41 -18.59 22.52
C ARG A 132 -6.56 -19.42 23.49
N ASN A 133 -6.94 -19.38 24.78
CA ASN A 133 -6.25 -20.04 25.88
C ASN A 133 -4.80 -19.55 26.04
N PHE A 134 -4.53 -18.32 25.77
CA PHE A 134 -3.24 -17.71 26.02
C PHE A 134 -3.14 -17.12 27.41
N SER A 135 -1.93 -17.17 27.96
CA SER A 135 -1.46 -16.36 29.08
C SER A 135 -0.30 -15.47 28.64
N VAL A 136 -0.17 -14.29 29.26
CA VAL A 136 0.96 -13.40 29.02
C VAL A 136 2.15 -13.92 29.84
N VAL A 137 3.26 -14.21 29.15
CA VAL A 137 4.51 -14.68 29.78
C VAL A 137 5.42 -13.50 30.11
N GLU A 138 5.53 -12.54 29.18
CA GLU A 138 6.42 -11.39 29.31
C GLU A 138 5.87 -10.22 28.49
N THR A 139 6.14 -9.00 28.96
CA THR A 139 5.90 -7.76 28.19
C THR A 139 7.13 -6.87 28.26
N LYS A 140 7.44 -6.21 27.14
CA LYS A 140 8.51 -5.21 27.06
C LYS A 140 7.98 -3.95 26.40
N ILE A 141 8.38 -2.79 26.94
CA ILE A 141 8.10 -1.49 26.33
C ILE A 141 9.46 -0.89 25.94
N ASP A 142 9.52 -0.38 24.72
CA ASP A 142 10.71 0.28 24.17
C ASP A 142 10.31 1.52 23.36
N SER A 143 11.29 2.28 22.88
CA SER A 143 11.06 3.45 22.05
C SER A 143 12.20 3.64 21.05
N CYS A 144 11.89 4.22 19.91
CA CYS A 144 12.84 4.59 18.88
C CYS A 144 12.66 6.08 18.55
N ASP A 145 13.76 6.79 18.34
CA ASP A 145 13.79 8.14 17.76
C ASP A 145 15.07 8.30 16.96
N THR A 146 15.03 7.93 15.71
CA THR A 146 16.16 7.94 14.79
C THR A 146 15.78 8.57 13.46
N VAL A 147 16.77 9.00 12.69
CA VAL A 147 16.59 9.49 11.31
C VAL A 147 17.43 8.63 10.39
N TRP A 148 16.84 8.20 9.28
CA TRP A 148 17.56 7.47 8.24
C TRP A 148 17.42 8.16 6.89
N LYS A 149 18.38 7.92 6.00
CA LYS A 149 18.43 8.51 4.65
C LYS A 149 17.88 7.54 3.62
N THR A 150 17.09 8.07 2.71
CA THR A 150 16.59 7.29 1.57
C THR A 150 17.63 7.24 0.46
N VAL A 151 17.67 6.14 -0.29
CA VAL A 151 18.44 6.06 -1.54
C VAL A 151 17.83 7.01 -2.57
N TRP A 152 16.52 6.97 -2.69
CA TRP A 152 15.63 7.87 -3.41
C TRP A 152 14.29 7.93 -2.66
N GLY A 153 13.48 8.96 -2.87
CA GLY A 153 12.22 9.03 -2.14
C GLY A 153 11.47 10.34 -2.30
N GLN A 154 10.33 10.41 -1.63
CA GLN A 154 9.56 11.65 -1.46
C GLN A 154 10.24 12.63 -0.49
N ASN A 155 11.11 12.10 0.37
CA ASN A 155 11.94 12.84 1.32
C ASN A 155 13.32 12.20 1.36
N SER A 156 14.38 12.99 1.45
CA SER A 156 15.77 12.49 1.55
C SER A 156 16.10 11.93 2.94
N GLU A 157 15.39 12.38 3.97
CA GLU A 157 15.51 11.93 5.34
C GLU A 157 14.14 11.61 5.94
N ILE A 158 14.04 10.49 6.65
CA ILE A 158 12.82 10.03 7.30
C ILE A 158 13.11 9.79 8.78
N ARG A 159 12.29 10.38 9.65
CA ARG A 159 12.33 10.12 11.10
C ARG A 159 11.54 8.85 11.41
N ASP A 160 12.16 7.95 12.14
CA ASP A 160 11.53 6.80 12.77
C ASP A 160 11.34 7.11 14.26
N HIS A 161 10.14 7.53 14.63
CA HIS A 161 9.81 7.91 16.00
C HIS A 161 8.55 7.19 16.48
N HIS A 162 8.76 6.15 17.29
CA HIS A 162 7.68 5.33 17.82
C HIS A 162 7.96 4.83 19.23
N LYS A 163 6.90 4.38 19.89
CA LYS A 163 6.97 3.51 21.06
C LYS A 163 6.55 2.10 20.68
N GLU A 164 7.18 1.13 21.29
CA GLU A 164 6.97 -0.29 21.02
C GLU A 164 6.45 -1.01 22.26
N LEU A 165 5.47 -1.89 22.09
CA LEU A 165 5.05 -2.90 23.04
C LEU A 165 5.27 -4.27 22.40
N TRP A 166 6.08 -5.11 23.07
CA TRP A 166 6.24 -6.51 22.70
C TRP A 166 5.62 -7.38 23.80
N VAL A 167 4.79 -8.36 23.38
CA VAL A 167 4.05 -9.26 24.27
C VAL A 167 4.36 -10.69 23.89
N ALA A 168 4.89 -11.48 24.81
CA ALA A 168 5.05 -12.93 24.68
C ALA A 168 3.87 -13.65 25.27
N LEU A 169 3.25 -14.50 24.48
CA LEU A 169 2.09 -15.30 24.82
C LEU A 169 2.45 -16.78 24.83
N LYS A 170 1.88 -17.53 25.79
CA LYS A 170 1.93 -18.98 25.83
C LYS A 170 0.52 -19.57 25.84
N GLN A 171 0.26 -20.48 24.92
CA GLN A 171 -1.01 -21.18 24.86
C GLN A 171 -1.02 -22.34 25.87
N GLU A 172 -1.91 -22.29 26.86
CA GLU A 172 -1.91 -23.17 28.02
C GLU A 172 -2.00 -24.67 27.68
N LYS A 173 -2.89 -25.04 26.74
CA LYS A 173 -3.10 -26.44 26.36
C LYS A 173 -1.99 -27.05 25.53
N SER A 174 -1.35 -26.27 24.69
CA SER A 174 -0.32 -26.75 23.76
C SER A 174 1.11 -26.42 24.21
N GLY A 175 1.26 -25.50 25.16
CA GLY A 175 2.55 -24.95 25.57
C GLY A 175 3.27 -24.14 24.51
N ARG A 176 2.58 -23.81 23.41
CA ARG A 176 3.16 -23.09 22.26
C ARG A 176 3.25 -21.60 22.52
N LEU A 177 4.26 -20.99 21.91
CA LEU A 177 4.56 -19.58 22.05
C LEU A 177 4.12 -18.81 20.81
N LEU A 178 3.58 -17.62 21.03
CA LEU A 178 3.28 -16.60 20.01
C LEU A 178 3.65 -15.25 20.59
N ASN A 179 4.39 -14.41 19.85
CA ASN A 179 4.63 -13.03 20.28
C ASN A 179 3.83 -12.09 19.38
N ILE A 180 3.45 -10.96 19.96
CA ILE A 180 2.82 -9.85 19.22
C ILE A 180 3.65 -8.60 19.50
N ARG A 181 3.98 -7.87 18.45
CA ARG A 181 4.73 -6.62 18.52
C ARG A 181 3.90 -5.48 17.97
N PHE A 182 3.74 -4.42 18.74
CA PHE A 182 3.04 -3.20 18.37
C PHE A 182 4.04 -2.05 18.32
N ARG A 183 3.99 -1.23 17.27
CA ARG A 183 4.71 0.04 17.15
C ARG A 183 3.70 1.16 16.95
N LEU A 184 3.69 2.11 17.85
CA LEU A 184 2.77 3.24 17.84
C LEU A 184 3.54 4.53 17.53
N PHE A 185 3.28 5.05 16.36
CA PHE A 185 3.84 6.29 15.81
C PHE A 185 2.90 7.48 16.08
N ASN A 186 3.32 8.69 15.68
CA ASN A 186 2.47 9.88 15.74
C ASN A 186 1.43 9.93 14.61
N ASP A 187 1.53 9.08 13.61
CA ASP A 187 0.66 8.96 12.44
C ASP A 187 -0.09 7.62 12.38
N GLY A 188 0.11 6.70 13.35
CA GLY A 188 -0.64 5.45 13.36
C GLY A 188 0.01 4.29 14.11
N LEU A 189 -0.58 3.12 13.92
CA LEU A 189 -0.22 1.85 14.54
C LEU A 189 0.25 0.85 13.47
N GLY A 190 1.39 0.18 13.74
CA GLY A 190 1.77 -1.07 13.10
C GLY A 190 1.84 -2.20 14.11
N PHE A 191 1.33 -3.39 13.76
CA PHE A 191 1.54 -4.59 14.58
C PHE A 191 1.79 -5.81 13.71
N ARG A 192 2.53 -6.78 14.28
CA ARG A 192 2.80 -8.06 13.63
C ARG A 192 2.86 -9.18 14.65
N TYR A 193 2.75 -10.40 14.16
CA TYR A 193 2.97 -11.59 14.93
C TYR A 193 4.37 -12.14 14.68
N GLU A 194 4.95 -12.75 15.71
CA GLU A 194 6.24 -13.40 15.65
C GLU A 194 6.08 -14.83 16.16
N PHE A 195 6.56 -15.81 15.39
CA PHE A 195 6.51 -17.23 15.73
C PHE A 195 7.88 -17.67 16.27
N PRO A 196 8.10 -17.69 17.59
CA PRO A 196 9.40 -18.07 18.16
C PRO A 196 9.80 -19.48 17.74
N VAL A 197 11.11 -19.73 17.61
CA VAL A 197 11.63 -21.09 17.45
C VAL A 197 11.24 -21.93 18.67
N GLN A 198 10.57 -23.05 18.46
CA GLN A 198 10.05 -23.91 19.51
C GLN A 198 10.01 -25.38 19.07
N SER A 199 10.27 -26.31 19.99
CA SER A 199 10.39 -27.74 19.67
C SER A 199 9.05 -28.42 19.38
N ASN A 200 7.96 -27.91 19.97
CA ASN A 200 6.60 -28.45 19.86
C ASN A 200 5.81 -27.88 18.66
N LEU A 201 6.41 -26.99 17.88
CA LEU A 201 5.88 -26.49 16.61
C LEU A 201 7.05 -25.94 15.77
N ARG A 202 7.49 -26.69 14.75
CA ARG A 202 8.59 -26.25 13.88
C ARG A 202 8.10 -25.60 12.60
N HIS A 203 7.02 -26.13 12.05
CA HIS A 203 6.33 -25.60 10.87
C HIS A 203 4.85 -25.95 10.96
N PHE A 204 4.04 -25.16 10.27
CA PHE A 204 2.60 -25.36 10.19
C PHE A 204 2.03 -24.77 8.91
N THR A 205 0.85 -25.25 8.53
CA THR A 205 0.06 -24.66 7.47
C THR A 205 -0.86 -23.61 8.07
N LEU A 206 -0.78 -22.37 7.57
CA LEU A 206 -1.70 -21.31 7.90
C LEU A 206 -3.02 -21.54 7.15
N LYS A 207 -4.11 -21.60 7.86
CA LYS A 207 -5.47 -21.74 7.29
C LYS A 207 -6.18 -20.41 7.15
N GLU A 208 -6.04 -19.53 8.14
CA GLU A 208 -6.50 -18.14 8.09
C GLU A 208 -5.84 -17.31 9.20
N GLU A 209 -5.66 -16.03 8.94
CA GLU A 209 -5.35 -15.02 9.94
C GLU A 209 -6.65 -14.43 10.49
N LEU A 210 -6.81 -14.45 11.81
CA LEU A 210 -8.02 -14.02 12.50
C LEU A 210 -7.92 -12.59 13.03
N THR A 211 -7.12 -11.76 12.40
CA THR A 211 -6.98 -10.34 12.74
C THR A 211 -8.24 -9.58 12.36
N GLU A 212 -8.84 -8.93 13.35
CA GLU A 212 -10.01 -8.08 13.20
C GLU A 212 -9.65 -6.59 13.23
N PHE A 213 -10.48 -5.78 12.58
CA PHE A 213 -10.47 -4.32 12.60
C PHE A 213 -11.93 -3.86 12.78
N GLN A 214 -12.41 -3.82 14.03
CA GLN A 214 -13.77 -3.37 14.35
C GLN A 214 -13.83 -1.86 14.25
N LEU A 215 -14.36 -1.36 13.16
CA LEU A 215 -14.48 0.07 12.90
C LEU A 215 -15.51 0.73 13.83
N ALA A 216 -15.32 2.02 14.11
CA ALA A 216 -16.18 2.79 15.01
C ALA A 216 -17.57 3.11 14.41
N GLY A 217 -17.74 2.98 13.09
CA GLY A 217 -19.01 3.30 12.44
C GLY A 217 -19.04 3.05 10.93
N ASN A 218 -20.13 3.44 10.29
CA ASN A 218 -20.36 3.36 8.85
C ASN A 218 -19.58 4.43 8.09
N HIS A 219 -18.30 4.22 7.89
CA HIS A 219 -17.43 5.21 7.25
C HIS A 219 -17.65 5.31 5.74
N LYS A 220 -17.40 6.49 5.15
CA LYS A 220 -17.17 6.63 3.70
C LYS A 220 -15.89 5.89 3.36
N ALA A 221 -15.93 5.00 2.38
CA ALA A 221 -14.83 4.15 1.95
C ALA A 221 -14.48 4.43 0.49
N PHE A 222 -13.17 4.37 0.18
CA PHE A 222 -12.60 4.43 -1.16
C PHE A 222 -11.96 3.06 -1.40
N TRP A 223 -12.61 2.23 -2.19
CA TRP A 223 -12.31 0.80 -2.25
C TRP A 223 -12.36 0.22 -3.66
N ILE A 224 -11.65 -0.87 -3.84
CA ILE A 224 -11.84 -1.80 -4.96
C ILE A 224 -12.26 -3.16 -4.42
N PRO A 225 -12.98 -3.99 -5.21
CA PRO A 225 -13.31 -5.34 -4.78
C PRO A 225 -12.05 -6.16 -4.53
N ALA A 226 -12.09 -7.02 -3.51
CA ALA A 226 -11.00 -7.93 -3.25
C ALA A 226 -10.92 -9.00 -4.34
N ASP A 227 -9.72 -9.18 -4.89
CA ASP A 227 -9.39 -10.15 -5.94
C ASP A 227 -8.00 -10.71 -5.67
N TYR A 228 -7.80 -12.02 -5.94
CA TYR A 228 -6.51 -12.68 -5.67
C TYR A 228 -5.47 -12.44 -6.77
N ASP A 229 -5.90 -11.94 -7.94
CA ASP A 229 -5.06 -11.88 -9.13
C ASP A 229 -4.89 -10.48 -9.72
N THR A 230 -5.71 -9.49 -9.34
CA THR A 230 -5.58 -8.14 -9.89
C THR A 230 -5.93 -7.03 -8.89
N ASN A 231 -5.30 -5.87 -9.10
CA ASN A 231 -5.55 -4.62 -8.37
C ASN A 231 -6.06 -3.49 -9.31
N GLU A 232 -6.46 -3.81 -10.55
CA GLU A 232 -6.68 -2.84 -11.63
C GLU A 232 -8.15 -2.41 -11.78
N PHE A 233 -8.93 -2.61 -10.74
CA PHE A 233 -10.31 -2.12 -10.70
C PHE A 233 -10.37 -0.59 -10.59
N GLN A 234 -11.45 -0.02 -11.14
CA GLN A 234 -11.82 1.35 -10.88
C GLN A 234 -12.17 1.51 -9.38
N ILE A 235 -11.61 2.53 -8.71
CA ILE A 235 -11.91 2.75 -7.29
C ILE A 235 -13.37 3.19 -7.15
N THR A 236 -14.10 2.58 -6.23
CA THR A 236 -15.47 2.92 -5.88
C THR A 236 -15.50 3.71 -4.57
N THR A 237 -16.35 4.74 -4.53
CA THR A 237 -16.58 5.56 -3.34
C THR A 237 -18.00 5.33 -2.83
N SER A 238 -18.16 4.85 -1.59
CA SER A 238 -19.46 4.59 -0.97
C SER A 238 -19.37 4.56 0.56
N ARG A 239 -20.51 4.43 1.25
CA ARG A 239 -20.52 3.98 2.64
C ARG A 239 -20.21 2.49 2.72
N LEU A 240 -19.69 2.02 3.85
CA LEU A 240 -19.42 0.59 4.07
C LEU A 240 -20.70 -0.26 3.96
N SER A 241 -21.83 0.25 4.45
CA SER A 241 -23.14 -0.41 4.34
C SER A 241 -23.66 -0.54 2.90
N GLU A 242 -23.10 0.22 1.97
CA GLU A 242 -23.50 0.22 0.55
C GLU A 242 -22.65 -0.75 -0.30
N VAL A 243 -21.49 -1.19 0.23
CA VAL A 243 -20.60 -2.11 -0.49
C VAL A 243 -21.32 -3.36 -1.00
N PRO A 244 -22.23 -4.02 -0.22
CA PRO A 244 -22.96 -5.19 -0.73
C PRO A 244 -23.81 -4.92 -1.98
N LEU A 245 -24.26 -3.69 -2.17
CA LEU A 245 -25.08 -3.29 -3.31
C LEU A 245 -24.25 -2.97 -4.55
N LEU A 246 -22.97 -2.61 -4.37
CA LEU A 246 -22.10 -2.09 -5.42
C LEU A 246 -21.01 -3.08 -5.85
N ILE A 247 -20.75 -4.13 -5.04
CA ILE A 247 -19.60 -5.01 -5.24
C ILE A 247 -19.65 -5.78 -6.57
N ASP A 248 -20.83 -6.21 -7.01
CA ASP A 248 -20.98 -6.98 -8.24
C ASP A 248 -20.77 -6.08 -9.47
N GLU A 249 -21.24 -4.83 -9.43
CA GLU A 249 -20.96 -3.84 -10.47
C GLU A 249 -19.47 -3.51 -10.52
N ALA A 250 -18.83 -3.28 -9.37
CA ALA A 250 -17.41 -3.02 -9.28
C ALA A 250 -16.54 -4.19 -9.78
N ARG A 251 -16.99 -5.44 -9.62
CA ARG A 251 -16.33 -6.64 -10.15
C ARG A 251 -16.52 -6.83 -11.66
N ASN A 252 -17.49 -6.18 -12.26
CA ASN A 252 -17.85 -6.35 -13.69
C ASN A 252 -16.94 -5.53 -14.63
N GLU A 253 -15.65 -5.42 -14.31
CA GLU A 253 -14.64 -4.79 -15.15
C GLU A 253 -14.01 -5.82 -16.12
N PRO A 254 -13.76 -5.47 -17.39
CA PRO A 254 -13.07 -6.33 -18.34
C PRO A 254 -11.54 -6.30 -18.07
N LEU A 255 -11.06 -7.17 -17.22
CA LEU A 255 -9.65 -7.30 -16.85
C LEU A 255 -9.07 -8.61 -17.39
N ALA A 256 -7.77 -8.64 -17.65
CA ALA A 256 -7.07 -9.78 -18.22
C ALA A 256 -7.12 -11.04 -17.33
N CYS A 257 -7.11 -10.84 -16.02
CA CYS A 257 -7.25 -11.90 -15.03
C CYS A 257 -8.09 -11.42 -13.86
N LYS A 258 -8.95 -12.29 -13.34
CA LYS A 258 -9.75 -12.04 -12.12
C LYS A 258 -9.98 -13.33 -11.36
N SER A 259 -9.79 -13.28 -10.06
CA SER A 259 -10.17 -14.34 -9.11
C SER A 259 -10.79 -13.69 -7.87
N PRO A 260 -12.07 -13.26 -7.96
CA PRO A 260 -12.74 -12.58 -6.87
C PRO A 260 -12.79 -13.44 -5.61
N THR A 261 -12.60 -12.81 -4.45
CA THR A 261 -12.76 -13.50 -3.18
C THR A 261 -14.17 -14.04 -3.01
N PRO A 262 -14.36 -15.20 -2.35
CA PRO A 262 -15.69 -15.80 -2.20
C PRO A 262 -16.60 -15.01 -1.26
N ASN A 263 -16.05 -14.18 -0.40
CA ASN A 263 -16.77 -13.38 0.60
C ASN A 263 -16.98 -11.94 0.10
N LEU A 264 -17.83 -11.19 0.82
CA LEU A 264 -17.88 -9.74 0.69
C LEU A 264 -16.57 -9.18 1.25
N ALA A 265 -15.68 -8.72 0.38
CA ALA A 265 -14.38 -8.25 0.78
C ALA A 265 -13.89 -7.11 -0.13
N VAL A 266 -13.05 -6.25 0.44
CA VAL A 266 -12.38 -5.15 -0.26
C VAL A 266 -10.85 -5.31 -0.18
N GLN A 267 -10.16 -4.69 -1.13
CA GLN A 267 -8.71 -4.71 -1.23
C GLN A 267 -8.06 -3.74 -0.25
N THR A 268 -6.79 -4.00 0.13
CA THR A 268 -5.92 -3.04 0.79
C THR A 268 -4.93 -2.44 -0.23
N PRO A 269 -4.43 -1.20 -0.05
CA PRO A 269 -4.74 -0.22 0.99
C PRO A 269 -6.19 0.29 0.89
N LEU A 270 -6.88 0.30 2.04
CA LEU A 270 -8.24 0.82 2.14
C LEU A 270 -8.22 2.20 2.78
N MET A 271 -8.78 3.20 2.09
CA MET A 271 -8.94 4.54 2.61
C MET A 271 -10.36 4.76 3.11
N LEU A 272 -10.50 5.31 4.32
CA LEU A 272 -11.78 5.58 4.98
C LEU A 272 -11.84 7.03 5.48
N LYS A 273 -13.04 7.60 5.47
CA LYS A 273 -13.33 8.88 6.11
C LYS A 273 -14.52 8.72 7.04
N SER A 274 -14.33 9.01 8.31
CA SER A 274 -15.38 8.93 9.34
C SER A 274 -16.21 10.19 9.43
N ASP A 275 -17.45 10.08 9.95
CA ASP A 275 -18.33 11.24 10.12
C ASP A 275 -17.83 12.21 11.19
N ASN A 276 -16.97 11.76 12.12
CA ASN A 276 -16.35 12.61 13.13
C ASN A 276 -15.03 13.26 12.66
N GLY A 277 -14.74 13.20 11.35
CA GLY A 277 -13.65 13.91 10.69
C GLY A 277 -12.31 13.21 10.74
N LEU A 278 -12.25 11.88 10.99
CA LEU A 278 -11.01 11.13 10.87
C LEU A 278 -10.84 10.54 9.47
N TYR A 279 -9.60 10.56 8.99
CA TYR A 279 -9.10 9.83 7.84
C TYR A 279 -8.35 8.62 8.36
N ILE A 280 -8.66 7.43 7.84
CA ILE A 280 -8.11 6.15 8.30
C ILE A 280 -7.64 5.36 7.08
N ASN A 281 -6.40 4.90 7.09
CA ASN A 281 -5.88 4.02 6.06
C ASN A 281 -5.48 2.67 6.68
N ILE A 282 -6.01 1.57 6.15
CA ILE A 282 -5.68 0.21 6.57
C ILE A 282 -4.91 -0.49 5.47
N HIS A 283 -3.71 -0.97 5.81
CA HIS A 283 -2.83 -1.66 4.87
C HIS A 283 -1.91 -2.66 5.59
N GLU A 284 -0.88 -3.09 4.91
CA GLU A 284 0.19 -3.94 5.42
C GLU A 284 1.57 -3.40 5.03
N ALA A 285 2.61 -3.78 5.78
CA ALA A 285 3.99 -3.42 5.48
C ALA A 285 4.91 -4.64 5.57
N ALA A 286 6.00 -4.62 4.79
CA ALA A 286 7.01 -5.67 4.76
C ALA A 286 6.43 -7.07 4.43
N LEU A 287 5.72 -7.18 3.32
CA LEU A 287 5.14 -8.44 2.82
C LEU A 287 6.25 -9.36 2.31
N VAL A 288 6.69 -10.29 3.16
CA VAL A 288 7.76 -11.24 2.88
C VAL A 288 7.34 -12.63 3.34
N ASN A 289 7.44 -13.61 2.45
CA ASN A 289 7.12 -15.02 2.69
C ASN A 289 5.74 -15.25 3.34
N TYR A 290 4.76 -14.48 2.90
CA TYR A 290 3.40 -14.48 3.43
C TYR A 290 2.43 -14.05 2.31
N PRO A 291 1.18 -14.51 2.28
CA PRO A 291 0.21 -14.04 1.28
C PRO A 291 -0.31 -12.65 1.63
N ALA A 292 -0.75 -11.91 0.62
CA ALA A 292 -1.31 -10.59 0.80
C ALA A 292 -2.68 -10.63 1.51
N MET A 293 -2.99 -9.56 2.24
CA MET A 293 -4.21 -9.40 3.03
C MET A 293 -5.30 -8.64 2.26
N HIS A 294 -6.48 -9.23 2.18
CA HIS A 294 -7.74 -8.57 1.86
C HIS A 294 -8.55 -8.38 3.16
N LEU A 295 -9.64 -7.62 3.09
CA LEU A 295 -10.50 -7.34 4.24
C LEU A 295 -11.92 -7.83 3.96
N ASN A 296 -12.34 -8.93 4.59
CA ASN A 296 -13.75 -9.30 4.65
C ASN A 296 -14.52 -8.22 5.41
N LEU A 297 -15.69 -7.85 4.91
CA LEU A 297 -16.55 -6.84 5.50
C LEU A 297 -17.86 -7.46 5.99
N ASP A 298 -18.16 -7.28 7.27
CA ASP A 298 -19.52 -7.36 7.81
C ASP A 298 -20.13 -5.95 7.72
N ALA A 299 -21.03 -5.75 6.76
CA ALA A 299 -21.60 -4.45 6.47
C ALA A 299 -22.68 -4.00 7.49
N GLU A 300 -23.12 -4.88 8.41
CA GLU A 300 -24.06 -4.55 9.48
C GLU A 300 -23.33 -4.02 10.71
N THR A 301 -22.22 -4.65 11.07
CA THR A 301 -21.43 -4.32 12.25
C THR A 301 -20.21 -3.47 11.95
N TYR A 302 -19.85 -3.31 10.68
CA TYR A 302 -18.64 -2.65 10.20
C TYR A 302 -17.35 -3.30 10.73
N LEU A 303 -17.42 -4.60 11.00
CA LEU A 303 -16.28 -5.41 11.29
C LEU A 303 -15.55 -5.76 10.01
N MET A 304 -14.27 -5.45 9.96
CA MET A 304 -13.36 -5.97 8.94
C MET A 304 -12.47 -7.05 9.54
N SER A 305 -12.28 -8.15 8.81
CA SER A 305 -11.37 -9.21 9.21
C SER A 305 -10.40 -9.56 8.09
N ALA A 306 -9.17 -9.86 8.46
CA ALA A 306 -8.15 -10.29 7.51
C ALA A 306 -8.65 -11.53 6.74
N HIS A 307 -8.42 -11.52 5.45
CA HIS A 307 -8.64 -12.65 4.56
C HIS A 307 -7.43 -12.77 3.64
N LEU A 308 -6.72 -13.85 3.75
CA LEU A 308 -5.47 -14.04 3.02
C LEU A 308 -5.72 -14.78 1.70
N THR A 309 -4.85 -14.53 0.71
CA THR A 309 -4.91 -15.24 -0.58
C THR A 309 -4.52 -16.71 -0.39
N PRO A 310 -5.35 -17.65 -0.83
CA PRO A 310 -5.09 -19.09 -0.70
C PRO A 310 -4.21 -19.64 -1.82
N ASP A 311 -3.67 -20.85 -1.61
CA ASP A 311 -3.25 -21.75 -2.67
C ASP A 311 -4.43 -22.61 -3.17
N LYS A 312 -4.17 -23.50 -4.15
CA LYS A 312 -5.18 -24.42 -4.70
C LYS A 312 -5.84 -25.36 -3.69
N ASN A 313 -5.24 -25.56 -2.52
CA ASN A 313 -5.76 -26.42 -1.46
C ASN A 313 -6.49 -25.60 -0.38
N GLY A 314 -6.66 -24.30 -0.60
CA GLY A 314 -7.24 -23.37 0.37
C GLY A 314 -6.33 -23.03 1.54
N ASN A 315 -5.02 -23.38 1.46
CA ASN A 315 -4.05 -22.99 2.47
C ASN A 315 -3.58 -21.55 2.20
N LYS A 316 -3.46 -20.78 3.28
CA LYS A 316 -3.03 -19.37 3.16
C LYS A 316 -1.50 -19.22 3.17
N GLY A 317 -0.79 -20.18 3.75
CA GLY A 317 0.67 -20.15 3.74
C GLY A 317 1.28 -21.33 4.49
N TYR A 318 2.58 -21.49 4.26
CA TYR A 318 3.41 -22.52 4.88
C TYR A 318 4.47 -21.80 5.71
N ILE A 319 4.33 -21.90 7.02
CA ILE A 319 5.08 -21.09 7.98
C ILE A 319 6.07 -21.98 8.74
N GLN A 320 7.31 -21.54 8.83
CA GLN A 320 8.34 -22.10 9.69
C GLN A 320 8.51 -21.19 10.90
N THR A 321 8.60 -21.76 12.11
CA THR A 321 8.88 -20.97 13.33
C THR A 321 10.29 -20.39 13.30
N GLY A 322 10.46 -19.22 13.89
CA GLY A 322 11.58 -18.31 13.70
C GLY A 322 11.27 -17.21 12.67
N SER A 323 10.04 -17.20 12.11
CA SER A 323 9.59 -16.15 11.17
C SER A 323 8.60 -15.17 11.81
N VAL A 324 8.26 -14.15 11.06
CA VAL A 324 7.30 -13.11 11.42
C VAL A 324 6.29 -12.93 10.29
N THR A 325 5.11 -12.39 10.61
CA THR A 325 4.16 -11.94 9.59
C THR A 325 4.53 -10.57 9.06
N PRO A 326 3.97 -10.11 7.93
CA PRO A 326 3.92 -8.69 7.59
C PRO A 326 3.30 -7.88 8.73
N TRP A 327 3.58 -6.59 8.76
CA TRP A 327 2.90 -5.68 9.68
C TRP A 327 1.50 -5.37 9.15
N ARG A 328 0.51 -5.33 10.04
CA ARG A 328 -0.79 -4.73 9.80
C ARG A 328 -0.72 -3.28 10.20
N THR A 329 -1.16 -2.36 9.34
CA THR A 329 -0.98 -0.92 9.54
C THR A 329 -2.31 -0.19 9.58
N ILE A 330 -2.41 0.79 10.47
CA ILE A 330 -3.57 1.67 10.62
C ILE A 330 -3.01 3.09 10.77
N ILE A 331 -3.09 3.88 9.69
CA ILE A 331 -2.67 5.30 9.68
C ILE A 331 -3.90 6.15 9.91
N VAL A 332 -3.82 7.14 10.79
CA VAL A 332 -4.97 7.96 11.18
C VAL A 332 -4.57 9.42 11.37
N SER A 333 -5.41 10.33 10.85
CA SER A 333 -5.33 11.76 11.15
C SER A 333 -6.71 12.42 11.07
N ASP A 334 -6.84 13.60 11.61
CA ASP A 334 -7.97 14.52 11.37
C ASP A 334 -7.69 15.50 10.21
N ASP A 335 -6.59 15.31 9.51
CA ASP A 335 -6.21 16.03 8.28
C ASP A 335 -5.77 15.05 7.19
N ALA A 336 -6.42 15.08 6.03
CA ALA A 336 -6.08 14.19 4.91
C ALA A 336 -4.63 14.34 4.43
N ARG A 337 -4.03 15.53 4.61
CA ARG A 337 -2.65 15.79 4.22
C ARG A 337 -1.64 14.93 5.00
N ASP A 338 -1.92 14.64 6.26
CA ASP A 338 -1.05 13.82 7.10
C ASP A 338 -1.04 12.36 6.67
N ILE A 339 -2.16 11.85 6.10
CA ILE A 339 -2.19 10.51 5.50
C ILE A 339 -1.16 10.40 4.38
N LEU A 340 -1.13 11.38 3.47
CA LEU A 340 -0.18 11.41 2.35
C LEU A 340 1.27 11.67 2.79
N ALA A 341 1.46 12.32 3.93
CA ALA A 341 2.77 12.63 4.50
C ALA A 341 3.35 11.50 5.34
N SER A 342 2.55 10.46 5.66
CA SER A 342 2.96 9.36 6.52
C SER A 342 4.12 8.56 5.93
N ASN A 343 5.08 8.22 6.79
CA ASN A 343 6.19 7.32 6.47
C ASN A 343 6.13 6.02 7.29
N LEU A 344 5.00 5.73 7.94
CA LEU A 344 4.83 4.59 8.83
C LEU A 344 5.15 3.26 8.12
N ILE A 345 4.63 3.06 6.92
CA ILE A 345 4.85 1.83 6.14
C ILE A 345 6.34 1.64 5.83
N LEU A 346 7.05 2.70 5.45
CA LEU A 346 8.50 2.63 5.23
C LEU A 346 9.24 2.32 6.53
N ASN A 347 8.89 2.97 7.65
CA ASN A 347 9.53 2.76 8.95
C ASN A 347 9.35 1.34 9.50
N LEU A 348 8.31 0.62 9.08
CA LEU A 348 8.07 -0.78 9.46
C LEU A 348 8.87 -1.79 8.62
N ASN A 349 9.52 -1.36 7.55
CA ASN A 349 10.38 -2.22 6.74
C ASN A 349 11.81 -2.26 7.27
N GLU A 350 12.53 -3.34 6.96
CA GLU A 350 13.93 -3.48 7.32
C GLU A 350 14.80 -2.44 6.59
N PRO A 351 15.93 -2.03 7.17
CA PRO A 351 16.91 -1.19 6.49
C PRO A 351 17.35 -1.77 5.15
N CYS A 352 17.92 -0.91 4.29
CA CYS A 352 18.47 -1.31 3.00
C CYS A 352 19.48 -2.45 3.14
N LYS A 353 19.29 -3.53 2.36
CA LYS A 353 20.16 -4.72 2.32
C LYS A 353 21.20 -4.67 1.20
N ILE A 354 21.21 -3.62 0.41
CA ILE A 354 22.16 -3.43 -0.69
C ILE A 354 23.31 -2.56 -0.18
N GLU A 355 24.51 -3.11 -0.13
CA GLU A 355 25.69 -2.40 0.39
C GLU A 355 26.10 -1.21 -0.50
N ASP A 356 26.16 -1.40 -1.81
CA ASP A 356 26.46 -0.35 -2.78
C ASP A 356 25.20 0.01 -3.54
N THR A 357 24.59 1.15 -3.24
CA THR A 357 23.40 1.69 -3.93
C THR A 357 23.73 2.74 -4.99
N SER A 358 25.00 3.02 -5.26
CA SER A 358 25.44 4.10 -6.15
C SER A 358 24.99 3.94 -7.61
N TRP A 359 24.68 2.71 -8.03
CA TRP A 359 24.19 2.35 -9.35
C TRP A 359 22.67 2.53 -9.52
N ILE A 360 21.92 2.66 -8.43
CA ILE A 360 20.47 2.87 -8.47
C ILE A 360 20.21 4.34 -8.76
N LYS A 361 19.54 4.64 -9.89
CA LYS A 361 19.34 6.01 -10.37
C LYS A 361 17.86 6.25 -10.67
N PRO A 362 17.24 7.22 -9.99
CA PRO A 362 15.97 7.78 -10.45
C PRO A 362 16.07 8.21 -11.92
N THR A 363 15.07 7.86 -12.72
CA THR A 363 15.16 7.86 -14.19
C THR A 363 13.89 8.43 -14.80
N LYS A 364 14.04 9.36 -15.77
CA LYS A 364 12.98 9.75 -16.70
C LYS A 364 13.17 9.04 -18.02
N TYR A 365 12.11 8.46 -18.58
CA TYR A 365 12.19 7.67 -19.78
C TYR A 365 11.02 7.91 -20.75
N VAL A 366 11.22 7.55 -22.00
CA VAL A 366 10.21 7.41 -23.04
C VAL A 366 10.19 5.96 -23.50
N GLY A 367 9.24 5.54 -24.36
CA GLY A 367 9.29 4.14 -24.75
C GLY A 367 8.38 3.76 -25.91
N VAL A 368 8.78 2.67 -26.55
CA VAL A 368 7.97 1.90 -27.50
C VAL A 368 6.97 1.10 -26.68
N TRP A 369 5.82 1.71 -26.42
CA TRP A 369 4.79 1.17 -25.49
C TRP A 369 3.38 1.69 -25.86
N TRP A 370 3.11 3.01 -25.78
CA TRP A 370 1.76 3.57 -25.94
C TRP A 370 1.18 3.30 -27.33
N GLU A 371 2.02 3.21 -28.35
CA GLU A 371 1.61 2.92 -29.72
C GLU A 371 0.83 1.61 -29.89
N TYR A 372 1.08 0.64 -29.02
CA TYR A 372 0.37 -0.65 -29.02
C TYR A 372 -1.07 -0.53 -28.57
N PHE A 373 -1.41 0.50 -27.83
CA PHE A 373 -2.75 0.75 -27.26
C PHE A 373 -3.58 1.75 -28.09
N THR A 374 -2.95 2.53 -28.96
CA THR A 374 -3.60 3.62 -29.71
C THR A 374 -4.56 3.11 -30.79
N GLY A 375 -4.43 1.88 -31.23
CA GLY A 375 -5.17 1.33 -32.39
C GLY A 375 -4.56 1.75 -33.73
N GLY A 376 -3.33 2.25 -33.75
CA GLY A 376 -2.57 2.63 -34.96
C GLY A 376 -1.95 1.44 -35.71
N GLY A 377 -2.07 0.22 -35.17
CA GLY A 377 -1.66 -1.03 -35.84
C GLY A 377 -0.26 -1.52 -35.48
N SER A 378 0.49 -0.84 -34.60
CA SER A 378 1.76 -1.37 -34.07
C SER A 378 1.54 -2.64 -33.24
N THR A 379 2.46 -3.61 -33.31
CA THR A 379 2.37 -4.92 -32.66
C THR A 379 3.63 -5.26 -31.88
N TRP A 380 3.49 -6.00 -30.77
CA TRP A 380 4.64 -6.61 -30.07
C TRP A 380 5.23 -7.79 -30.87
N ALA A 381 4.40 -8.47 -31.70
CA ALA A 381 4.79 -9.64 -32.47
C ALA A 381 5.52 -9.23 -33.75
N TYR A 382 6.57 -10.00 -34.11
CA TYR A 382 7.34 -9.84 -35.34
C TYR A 382 6.60 -10.36 -36.59
N THR A 383 5.80 -11.39 -36.43
CA THR A 383 5.12 -12.11 -37.53
C THR A 383 3.68 -12.42 -37.17
N ASP A 384 2.83 -12.66 -38.19
CA ASP A 384 1.44 -13.15 -38.02
C ASP A 384 1.36 -14.68 -37.96
N THR A 385 2.51 -15.36 -38.02
CA THR A 385 2.57 -16.83 -37.94
C THR A 385 2.21 -17.29 -36.52
N GLN A 386 1.17 -18.12 -36.41
CA GLN A 386 0.78 -18.76 -35.15
C GLN A 386 1.55 -20.05 -34.92
N ASP A 387 1.39 -20.66 -33.77
CA ASP A 387 1.99 -21.96 -33.41
C ASP A 387 3.54 -21.97 -33.40
N VAL A 388 4.14 -20.84 -33.06
CA VAL A 388 5.59 -20.75 -32.82
C VAL A 388 5.99 -21.57 -31.59
N VAL A 389 7.15 -22.20 -31.64
CA VAL A 389 7.74 -22.99 -30.53
C VAL A 389 9.10 -22.41 -30.18
N ILE A 390 9.19 -21.79 -29.01
CA ILE A 390 10.42 -21.17 -28.54
C ILE A 390 11.58 -22.15 -28.51
N GLY A 391 12.74 -21.75 -29.08
CA GLY A 391 13.94 -22.59 -29.21
C GLY A 391 13.89 -23.62 -30.33
N GLN A 392 12.80 -23.74 -31.10
CA GLN A 392 12.67 -24.64 -32.26
C GLN A 392 12.31 -23.87 -33.55
N THR A 393 11.44 -22.86 -33.47
CA THR A 393 11.06 -22.05 -34.63
C THR A 393 12.24 -21.15 -35.02
N ASP A 394 12.63 -21.19 -36.29
CA ASP A 394 13.65 -20.28 -36.84
C ASP A 394 12.98 -18.98 -37.33
N TYR A 395 12.94 -18.01 -36.48
CA TYR A 395 12.32 -16.71 -36.75
C TYR A 395 12.87 -15.97 -37.97
N LYS A 396 14.16 -16.25 -38.35
CA LYS A 396 14.76 -15.66 -39.56
C LYS A 396 14.14 -16.17 -40.86
N LYS A 397 13.40 -17.28 -40.81
CA LYS A 397 12.64 -17.82 -41.95
C LYS A 397 11.20 -17.39 -42.01
N LEU A 398 10.72 -16.76 -40.94
CA LEU A 398 9.33 -16.26 -40.89
C LEU A 398 9.22 -14.92 -41.63
N LYS A 399 8.04 -14.67 -42.19
CA LYS A 399 7.74 -13.40 -42.84
C LYS A 399 7.40 -12.36 -41.79
N PRO A 400 8.11 -11.21 -41.75
CA PRO A 400 7.72 -10.10 -40.89
C PRO A 400 6.31 -9.60 -41.24
N ASN A 401 5.53 -9.20 -40.21
CA ASN A 401 4.19 -8.61 -40.42
C ASN A 401 4.28 -7.14 -40.90
N GLY A 402 5.42 -6.47 -40.71
CA GLY A 402 5.64 -5.08 -41.11
C GLY A 402 5.06 -4.04 -40.13
N HIS A 403 4.57 -4.50 -38.96
CA HIS A 403 3.97 -3.67 -37.92
C HIS A 403 4.69 -3.77 -36.57
N HIS A 404 5.78 -4.53 -36.51
CA HIS A 404 6.55 -4.72 -35.29
C HIS A 404 7.17 -3.41 -34.78
N GLY A 405 6.70 -2.92 -33.61
CA GLY A 405 7.14 -1.66 -33.04
C GLY A 405 8.59 -1.68 -32.53
N ALA A 406 9.04 -2.79 -31.95
CA ALA A 406 10.37 -2.93 -31.37
C ALA A 406 11.47 -3.20 -32.42
N ASN A 407 11.36 -2.69 -33.64
CA ASN A 407 12.42 -2.85 -34.63
C ASN A 407 13.56 -1.84 -34.43
N THR A 408 14.78 -2.21 -34.85
CA THR A 408 16.00 -1.40 -34.64
C THR A 408 15.90 0.04 -35.13
N ALA A 409 15.27 0.27 -36.29
CA ALA A 409 15.15 1.59 -36.87
C ALA A 409 14.24 2.51 -36.02
N HIS A 410 13.08 1.99 -35.63
CA HIS A 410 12.10 2.73 -34.83
C HIS A 410 12.63 3.01 -33.40
N VAL A 411 13.28 2.06 -32.77
CA VAL A 411 13.90 2.26 -31.45
C VAL A 411 14.96 3.36 -31.48
N LYS A 412 15.72 3.51 -32.57
CA LYS A 412 16.68 4.61 -32.74
C LYS A 412 16.00 5.99 -32.78
N GLU A 413 14.80 6.10 -33.35
CA GLU A 413 14.03 7.35 -33.32
C GLU A 413 13.70 7.77 -31.89
N TYR A 414 13.28 6.82 -31.03
CA TYR A 414 13.06 7.06 -29.59
C TYR A 414 14.35 7.40 -28.84
N ILE A 415 15.47 6.77 -29.18
CA ILE A 415 16.79 7.09 -28.58
C ILE A 415 17.20 8.53 -28.96
N ASP A 416 17.02 8.93 -30.23
CA ASP A 416 17.31 10.29 -30.68
C ASP A 416 16.40 11.33 -30.00
N PHE A 417 15.12 11.01 -29.85
CA PHE A 417 14.18 11.87 -29.15
C PHE A 417 14.55 11.99 -27.65
N ALA A 418 14.89 10.90 -26.99
CA ALA A 418 15.35 10.90 -25.61
C ALA A 418 16.59 11.76 -25.41
N ALA A 419 17.61 11.56 -26.23
CA ALA A 419 18.86 12.32 -26.20
C ALA A 419 18.63 13.83 -26.44
N LYS A 420 17.84 14.20 -27.46
CA LYS A 420 17.48 15.58 -27.78
C LYS A 420 16.78 16.32 -26.64
N ASN A 421 15.96 15.60 -25.85
CA ASN A 421 15.10 16.18 -24.83
C ASN A 421 15.59 15.94 -23.39
N GLY A 422 16.75 15.30 -23.18
CA GLY A 422 17.35 15.10 -21.87
C GLY A 422 16.66 14.00 -21.04
N PHE A 423 16.08 13.00 -21.69
CA PHE A 423 15.61 11.78 -21.04
C PHE A 423 16.75 10.79 -20.84
N ASP A 424 16.70 10.04 -19.74
CA ASP A 424 17.76 9.15 -19.33
C ASP A 424 17.70 7.81 -20.08
N ALA A 425 16.50 7.36 -20.47
CA ALA A 425 16.31 6.01 -20.99
C ALA A 425 15.14 5.89 -21.98
N VAL A 426 15.14 4.77 -22.71
CA VAL A 426 14.07 4.30 -23.59
C VAL A 426 13.65 2.90 -23.17
N LEU A 427 12.37 2.68 -22.84
CA LEU A 427 11.76 1.36 -22.67
C LEU A 427 11.47 0.77 -24.06
N VAL A 428 11.72 -0.51 -24.25
CA VAL A 428 11.35 -1.23 -25.47
C VAL A 428 10.61 -2.51 -25.13
N GLU A 429 9.30 -2.52 -25.35
CA GLU A 429 8.48 -3.73 -25.27
C GLU A 429 8.46 -4.49 -26.59
N GLY A 430 8.27 -5.80 -26.56
CA GLY A 430 8.17 -6.62 -27.77
C GLY A 430 9.51 -6.96 -28.43
N TRP A 431 10.65 -6.81 -27.75
CA TRP A 431 11.99 -6.98 -28.32
C TRP A 431 12.37 -8.45 -28.58
N ASN A 432 11.74 -9.41 -27.87
CA ASN A 432 12.14 -10.80 -27.78
C ASN A 432 11.13 -11.77 -28.39
N GLU A 433 11.58 -12.96 -28.80
CA GLU A 433 10.74 -14.00 -29.39
C GLU A 433 9.64 -14.50 -28.46
N GLY A 434 8.42 -14.71 -29.00
CA GLY A 434 7.30 -15.38 -28.34
C GLY A 434 5.98 -14.64 -28.27
N TRP A 435 5.86 -13.42 -28.82
CA TRP A 435 4.65 -12.62 -28.77
C TRP A 435 3.53 -13.03 -29.77
N GLU A 436 3.81 -13.93 -30.69
CA GLU A 436 2.88 -14.43 -31.70
C GLU A 436 1.81 -15.34 -31.11
N ASP A 437 2.16 -16.05 -30.07
CA ASP A 437 1.21 -16.87 -29.32
C ASP A 437 0.41 -15.98 -28.37
N ASN A 438 -0.89 -16.25 -28.27
CA ASN A 438 -1.84 -15.54 -27.40
C ASN A 438 -1.26 -15.30 -26.01
N TYR A 439 -0.59 -14.18 -25.80
CA TYR A 439 -0.23 -13.77 -24.46
C TYR A 439 -1.50 -13.61 -23.62
N ALA A 440 -1.42 -13.75 -22.31
CA ALA A 440 -2.50 -13.82 -21.35
C ALA A 440 -3.35 -15.13 -21.35
N TYR A 441 -3.06 -16.10 -22.22
CA TYR A 441 -3.76 -17.41 -22.25
C TYR A 441 -2.94 -18.58 -21.70
N ALA A 442 -1.91 -18.27 -20.94
CA ALA A 442 -1.21 -19.22 -20.07
C ALA A 442 -0.65 -20.46 -20.79
N LYS A 443 0.30 -20.23 -21.66
CA LYS A 443 1.20 -21.22 -22.22
C LYS A 443 2.49 -21.26 -21.39
N GLU A 444 2.98 -22.44 -20.98
CA GLU A 444 4.10 -22.53 -20.05
C GLU A 444 5.43 -22.08 -20.69
N PHE A 445 5.70 -22.45 -21.95
CA PHE A 445 6.94 -22.12 -22.66
C PHE A 445 6.64 -21.06 -23.73
N ILE A 446 6.58 -19.78 -23.31
CA ILE A 446 6.13 -18.73 -24.23
C ILE A 446 7.25 -17.78 -24.66
N TYR A 447 8.05 -17.23 -23.79
CA TYR A 447 9.08 -16.24 -24.14
C TYR A 447 10.51 -16.79 -23.99
N SER A 448 11.43 -16.28 -24.84
CA SER A 448 12.85 -16.32 -24.59
C SER A 448 13.31 -14.98 -24.03
N PHE A 449 13.95 -14.97 -22.86
CA PHE A 449 14.47 -13.73 -22.25
C PHE A 449 15.94 -13.45 -22.64
N THR A 450 16.46 -14.15 -23.66
CA THR A 450 17.82 -14.00 -24.17
C THR A 450 17.92 -13.94 -25.69
N THR A 451 16.78 -14.12 -26.39
CA THR A 451 16.75 -14.15 -27.85
C THR A 451 15.90 -13.00 -28.39
N PRO A 452 16.53 -11.98 -29.03
CA PRO A 452 15.81 -10.90 -29.69
C PRO A 452 15.18 -11.40 -31.00
N TYR A 453 14.14 -10.69 -31.46
CA TYR A 453 13.63 -10.84 -32.82
C TYR A 453 14.68 -10.48 -33.89
N PRO A 454 14.56 -11.00 -35.13
CA PRO A 454 15.56 -10.78 -36.19
C PRO A 454 15.79 -9.32 -36.58
N ASP A 455 14.81 -8.45 -36.35
CA ASP A 455 14.87 -7.01 -36.66
C ASP A 455 15.23 -6.13 -35.46
N PHE A 456 15.52 -6.74 -34.28
CA PHE A 456 15.99 -6.06 -33.08
C PHE A 456 17.48 -6.35 -32.83
N ASP A 457 18.37 -5.48 -33.27
CA ASP A 457 19.82 -5.67 -33.05
C ASP A 457 20.25 -5.08 -31.70
N VAL A 458 20.39 -5.97 -30.70
CA VAL A 458 20.79 -5.62 -29.32
C VAL A 458 22.12 -4.88 -29.28
N LYS A 459 23.12 -5.32 -30.07
CA LYS A 459 24.48 -4.75 -30.02
C LYS A 459 24.50 -3.36 -30.67
N GLU A 460 23.86 -3.23 -31.81
CA GLU A 460 23.73 -1.97 -32.51
C GLU A 460 23.00 -0.92 -31.68
N LEU A 461 21.85 -1.31 -31.07
CA LEU A 461 21.04 -0.41 -30.25
C LEU A 461 21.76 0.04 -28.98
N GLN A 462 22.47 -0.87 -28.31
CA GLN A 462 23.25 -0.52 -27.13
C GLN A 462 24.41 0.42 -27.46
N ALA A 463 25.16 0.17 -28.55
CA ALA A 463 26.21 1.06 -28.99
C ALA A 463 25.66 2.44 -29.39
N TYR A 464 24.52 2.45 -30.09
CA TYR A 464 23.86 3.68 -30.50
C TYR A 464 23.37 4.52 -29.30
N ALA A 465 22.64 3.89 -28.36
CA ALA A 465 22.15 4.54 -27.16
C ALA A 465 23.30 5.08 -26.30
N ALA A 466 24.34 4.29 -26.08
CA ALA A 466 25.54 4.72 -25.36
C ALA A 466 26.22 5.93 -26.00
N SER A 467 26.29 5.98 -27.35
CA SER A 467 26.85 7.13 -28.09
C SER A 467 26.07 8.42 -27.88
N LYS A 468 24.80 8.33 -27.52
CA LYS A 468 23.88 9.44 -27.24
C LYS A 468 23.73 9.75 -25.74
N GLY A 469 24.36 8.95 -24.86
CA GLY A 469 24.20 9.06 -23.40
C GLY A 469 22.85 8.58 -22.88
N VAL A 470 22.12 7.76 -23.63
CA VAL A 470 20.80 7.21 -23.28
C VAL A 470 20.95 5.73 -22.91
N LYS A 471 20.12 5.28 -21.97
CA LYS A 471 20.02 3.86 -21.58
C LYS A 471 18.83 3.19 -22.28
N ILE A 472 18.83 1.87 -22.32
CA ILE A 472 17.64 1.11 -22.73
C ILE A 472 17.13 0.32 -21.51
N ILE A 473 15.83 0.41 -21.22
CA ILE A 473 15.13 -0.37 -20.23
C ILE A 473 14.62 -1.64 -20.93
N MET A 474 15.03 -2.80 -20.40
CA MET A 474 14.59 -4.09 -20.91
C MET A 474 13.16 -4.39 -20.46
N HIS A 475 12.41 -5.16 -21.26
CA HIS A 475 11.09 -5.65 -20.92
C HIS A 475 11.09 -7.18 -20.81
N HIS A 476 10.63 -7.72 -19.71
CA HIS A 476 10.44 -9.14 -19.47
C HIS A 476 8.95 -9.39 -19.15
N GLU A 477 8.10 -9.38 -20.21
CA GLU A 477 6.73 -9.91 -20.07
C GLU A 477 6.78 -11.41 -19.88
N THR A 478 6.05 -11.91 -18.90
CA THR A 478 5.99 -13.34 -18.60
C THR A 478 4.67 -13.99 -19.04
N THR A 479 3.66 -13.19 -19.38
CA THR A 479 2.25 -13.62 -19.51
C THR A 479 1.83 -14.58 -18.40
N SER A 480 2.27 -14.25 -17.18
CA SER A 480 2.09 -15.05 -15.96
C SER A 480 2.69 -16.47 -16.00
N SER A 481 3.48 -16.81 -17.03
CA SER A 481 4.27 -18.06 -17.05
C SER A 481 5.51 -17.92 -16.20
N VAL A 482 5.28 -17.77 -14.89
CA VAL A 482 6.33 -17.48 -13.90
C VAL A 482 7.31 -18.63 -13.78
N ALA A 483 6.85 -19.88 -13.91
CA ALA A 483 7.73 -21.05 -13.93
C ALA A 483 8.75 -20.99 -15.09
N ASN A 484 8.35 -20.49 -16.25
CA ASN A 484 9.25 -20.26 -17.39
C ASN A 484 10.27 -19.15 -17.09
N TYR A 485 9.81 -18.04 -16.50
CA TYR A 485 10.70 -16.94 -16.13
C TYR A 485 11.71 -17.35 -15.05
N GLU A 486 11.27 -18.07 -14.00
CA GLU A 486 12.16 -18.58 -12.95
C GLU A 486 13.30 -19.48 -13.52
N ARG A 487 13.01 -20.30 -14.53
CA ARG A 487 14.03 -21.14 -15.20
C ARG A 487 15.07 -20.31 -15.95
N GLN A 488 14.70 -19.19 -16.53
CA GLN A 488 15.54 -18.36 -17.38
C GLN A 488 16.15 -17.14 -16.65
N MET A 489 15.72 -16.83 -15.44
CA MET A 489 16.01 -15.55 -14.77
C MET A 489 17.50 -15.24 -14.63
N ASP A 490 18.33 -16.25 -14.30
CA ASP A 490 19.79 -16.04 -14.19
C ASP A 490 20.45 -15.76 -15.55
N ASP A 491 20.00 -16.45 -16.59
CA ASP A 491 20.49 -16.23 -17.95
C ASP A 491 20.00 -14.89 -18.50
N ALA A 492 18.74 -14.52 -18.21
CA ALA A 492 18.17 -13.24 -18.59
C ALA A 492 18.92 -12.06 -17.96
N PHE A 493 19.20 -12.11 -16.64
CA PHE A 493 19.96 -11.03 -15.99
C PHE A 493 21.43 -11.00 -16.42
N ARG A 494 22.03 -12.16 -16.72
CA ARG A 494 23.37 -12.21 -17.31
C ARG A 494 23.37 -11.59 -18.70
N PHE A 495 22.41 -11.97 -19.55
CA PHE A 495 22.23 -11.36 -20.88
C PHE A 495 22.09 -9.83 -20.80
N MET A 496 21.31 -9.33 -19.86
CA MET A 496 21.20 -7.90 -19.61
C MET A 496 22.56 -7.26 -19.28
N LYS A 497 23.31 -7.84 -18.35
CA LYS A 497 24.63 -7.32 -17.96
C LYS A 497 25.64 -7.34 -19.10
N ASP A 498 25.69 -8.44 -19.86
CA ASP A 498 26.60 -8.62 -20.99
C ASP A 498 26.30 -7.63 -22.15
N ASN A 499 25.07 -7.10 -22.18
CA ASN A 499 24.61 -6.14 -23.15
C ASN A 499 24.40 -4.70 -22.59
N GLY A 500 24.83 -4.45 -21.34
CA GLY A 500 24.85 -3.09 -20.77
C GLY A 500 23.51 -2.56 -20.26
N TYR A 501 22.50 -3.41 -20.08
CA TYR A 501 21.22 -3.03 -19.45
C TYR A 501 21.34 -3.01 -17.93
N ASP A 502 20.72 -1.99 -17.29
CA ASP A 502 20.71 -1.82 -15.84
C ASP A 502 19.30 -1.61 -15.24
N ALA A 503 18.27 -1.71 -16.06
CA ALA A 503 16.88 -1.65 -15.64
C ALA A 503 15.99 -2.60 -16.45
N VAL A 504 14.98 -3.19 -15.79
CA VAL A 504 13.99 -4.07 -16.40
C VAL A 504 12.58 -3.72 -15.93
N LYS A 505 11.63 -3.71 -16.88
CA LYS A 505 10.19 -3.79 -16.61
C LYS A 505 9.80 -5.27 -16.68
N THR A 506 9.20 -5.81 -15.62
CA THR A 506 8.64 -7.17 -15.60
C THR A 506 7.12 -7.10 -15.66
N GLY A 507 6.48 -7.95 -16.47
CA GLY A 507 5.03 -8.03 -16.62
C GLY A 507 4.52 -9.43 -16.27
N TYR A 508 3.27 -9.50 -15.78
CA TYR A 508 2.64 -10.74 -15.33
C TYR A 508 1.16 -10.80 -15.74
N VAL A 509 0.87 -10.43 -16.99
CA VAL A 509 -0.50 -10.43 -17.52
C VAL A 509 -1.09 -11.84 -17.57
N GLY A 510 -2.27 -12.05 -16.96
CA GLY A 510 -3.01 -13.30 -17.05
C GLY A 510 -2.89 -14.24 -15.85
N PRO A 511 -3.47 -15.45 -15.93
CA PRO A 511 -3.50 -16.39 -14.83
C PRO A 511 -2.14 -17.09 -14.63
N ILE A 512 -1.71 -17.18 -13.37
CA ILE A 512 -0.38 -17.69 -13.00
C ILE A 512 -0.14 -19.14 -13.46
N ILE A 513 1.06 -19.40 -13.94
CA ILE A 513 1.64 -20.75 -14.06
C ILE A 513 2.83 -20.83 -13.08
N PRO A 514 2.81 -21.73 -12.11
CA PRO A 514 1.97 -22.94 -11.96
C PRO A 514 0.49 -22.65 -11.71
N ARG A 515 -0.37 -23.46 -12.31
CA ARG A 515 -1.83 -23.31 -12.21
C ARG A 515 -2.32 -23.37 -10.77
N SER A 516 -3.30 -22.52 -10.45
CA SER A 516 -3.91 -22.35 -9.14
C SER A 516 -3.00 -21.70 -8.08
N GLU A 517 -1.90 -21.10 -8.48
CA GLU A 517 -1.28 -20.01 -7.72
C GLU A 517 -1.93 -18.69 -8.12
N HIS A 518 -1.89 -17.72 -7.21
CA HIS A 518 -2.48 -16.41 -7.39
C HIS A 518 -1.42 -15.31 -7.27
N HIS A 519 -1.61 -14.16 -7.95
CA HIS A 519 -0.70 -13.01 -7.89
C HIS A 519 -0.44 -12.54 -6.45
N ASP A 520 -1.44 -12.59 -5.58
CA ASP A 520 -1.36 -12.17 -4.18
C ASP A 520 -1.02 -13.33 -3.22
N GLY A 521 -0.76 -14.56 -3.74
CA GLY A 521 -0.43 -15.74 -2.95
C GLY A 521 1.01 -15.75 -2.44
N GLN A 522 1.29 -16.53 -1.37
CA GLN A 522 2.65 -16.64 -0.78
C GLN A 522 3.71 -17.03 -1.82
N TRP A 523 3.39 -17.90 -2.77
CA TRP A 523 4.33 -18.36 -3.79
C TRP A 523 4.77 -17.21 -4.71
N MET A 524 3.81 -16.39 -5.17
CA MET A 524 4.08 -15.23 -6.02
C MET A 524 4.76 -14.09 -5.27
N VAL A 525 4.35 -13.80 -4.04
CA VAL A 525 5.05 -12.84 -3.17
C VAL A 525 6.53 -13.21 -3.05
N ASN A 526 6.83 -14.51 -2.86
CA ASN A 526 8.21 -14.99 -2.82
C ASN A 526 8.93 -14.87 -4.17
N HIS A 527 8.20 -15.00 -5.28
CA HIS A 527 8.75 -14.77 -6.61
C HIS A 527 9.15 -13.30 -6.80
N TYR A 528 8.25 -12.35 -6.54
CA TYR A 528 8.55 -10.92 -6.69
C TYR A 528 9.74 -10.48 -5.83
N ASN A 529 9.79 -10.95 -4.58
CA ASN A 529 10.92 -10.68 -3.69
C ASN A 529 12.23 -11.26 -4.25
N ARG A 530 12.21 -12.48 -4.80
CA ARG A 530 13.40 -13.08 -5.44
C ARG A 530 13.85 -12.32 -6.67
N VAL A 531 12.92 -11.81 -7.49
CA VAL A 531 13.26 -10.97 -8.65
C VAL A 531 14.04 -9.74 -8.19
N ALA A 532 13.53 -9.02 -7.20
CA ALA A 532 14.19 -7.82 -6.67
C ALA A 532 15.57 -8.15 -6.06
N GLU A 533 15.66 -9.21 -5.24
CA GLU A 533 16.92 -9.65 -4.61
C GLU A 533 17.94 -10.12 -5.64
N LYS A 534 17.51 -10.90 -6.62
CA LYS A 534 18.39 -11.42 -7.67
C LYS A 534 18.86 -10.29 -8.58
N ALA A 535 17.96 -9.42 -9.03
CA ALA A 535 18.28 -8.25 -9.85
C ALA A 535 19.30 -7.33 -9.14
N ALA A 536 19.19 -7.16 -7.81
CA ALA A 536 20.17 -6.38 -7.04
C ALA A 536 21.60 -6.96 -7.15
N ARG A 537 21.74 -8.29 -7.14
CA ARG A 537 23.06 -8.95 -7.31
C ARG A 537 23.69 -8.66 -8.67
N TYR A 538 22.86 -8.49 -9.70
CA TYR A 538 23.29 -8.11 -11.04
C TYR A 538 23.34 -6.58 -11.24
N LYS A 539 23.06 -5.77 -10.22
CA LYS A 539 22.93 -4.30 -10.29
C LYS A 539 21.91 -3.88 -11.35
N ILE A 540 20.71 -4.44 -11.26
CA ILE A 540 19.57 -4.15 -12.15
C ILE A 540 18.43 -3.56 -11.32
N MET A 541 17.88 -2.44 -11.78
CA MET A 541 16.64 -1.85 -11.25
C MET A 541 15.42 -2.57 -11.82
N VAL A 542 14.37 -2.70 -11.00
CA VAL A 542 13.15 -3.43 -11.35
C VAL A 542 11.94 -2.53 -11.27
N ASN A 543 11.12 -2.54 -12.32
CA ASN A 543 9.77 -2.01 -12.37
C ASN A 543 8.81 -3.16 -12.61
N SER A 544 7.90 -3.47 -11.68
CA SER A 544 7.00 -4.63 -11.78
C SER A 544 5.58 -4.20 -12.08
N HIS A 545 5.01 -4.70 -13.19
CA HIS A 545 3.60 -4.56 -13.54
C HIS A 545 2.81 -5.79 -13.10
N GLU A 546 1.51 -5.66 -12.88
CA GLU A 546 0.55 -6.68 -12.38
C GLU A 546 0.99 -7.37 -11.06
N ALA A 547 2.06 -6.94 -10.45
CA ALA A 547 2.56 -7.51 -9.20
C ALA A 547 1.62 -7.22 -8.01
N VAL A 548 1.78 -8.00 -6.93
CA VAL A 548 1.14 -7.69 -5.65
C VAL A 548 1.41 -6.23 -5.26
N ARG A 549 0.42 -5.56 -4.67
CA ARG A 549 0.54 -4.17 -4.22
C ARG A 549 1.74 -3.96 -3.29
N PRO A 550 2.44 -2.81 -3.39
CA PRO A 550 3.66 -2.56 -2.62
C PRO A 550 3.37 -2.36 -1.13
N THR A 551 4.34 -2.75 -0.32
CA THR A 551 4.28 -2.73 1.14
C THR A 551 5.53 -2.09 1.78
N GLY A 552 6.16 -1.14 1.08
CA GLY A 552 7.33 -0.41 1.56
C GLY A 552 8.67 -1.14 1.37
N LEU A 553 8.70 -2.30 0.69
CA LEU A 553 9.93 -3.07 0.46
C LEU A 553 11.00 -2.32 -0.35
N CYS A 554 10.63 -1.23 -1.00
CA CYS A 554 11.58 -0.31 -1.65
C CYS A 554 12.57 0.34 -0.66
N ARG A 555 12.30 0.38 0.66
CA ARG A 555 13.28 0.72 1.69
C ARG A 555 14.37 -0.35 1.79
N THR A 556 13.98 -1.62 1.79
CA THR A 556 14.88 -2.78 1.95
C THR A 556 15.62 -3.09 0.66
N TYR A 557 14.93 -3.00 -0.47
CA TYR A 557 15.45 -3.24 -1.82
C TYR A 557 15.18 -2.03 -2.72
N PRO A 558 15.96 -0.94 -2.63
CA PRO A 558 15.72 0.28 -3.41
C PRO A 558 15.94 0.12 -4.91
N ASN A 559 16.46 -1.02 -5.38
CA ASN A 559 16.47 -1.39 -6.79
C ASN A 559 15.08 -1.80 -7.31
N TRP A 560 14.13 -2.13 -6.45
CA TRP A 560 12.71 -2.24 -6.80
C TRP A 560 12.14 -0.82 -6.87
N ILE A 561 12.41 -0.17 -8.01
CA ILE A 561 12.29 1.29 -8.15
C ILE A 561 10.86 1.75 -8.42
N ALA A 562 10.04 0.92 -9.05
CA ALA A 562 8.62 1.20 -9.29
C ALA A 562 7.80 -0.09 -9.41
N GLN A 563 6.49 0.04 -9.25
CA GLN A 563 5.50 -1.00 -9.54
C GLN A 563 4.26 -0.33 -10.13
N GLU A 564 3.48 -1.04 -10.94
CA GLU A 564 2.16 -0.57 -11.35
C GLU A 564 1.10 -0.91 -10.29
N SER A 565 0.71 -2.20 -10.19
CA SER A 565 -0.18 -2.80 -9.17
C SER A 565 -1.46 -2.00 -8.89
N ALA A 566 -2.01 -1.34 -9.90
CA ALA A 566 -3.30 -0.66 -9.90
C ALA A 566 -3.61 -0.15 -11.32
N ARG A 567 -4.85 0.26 -11.55
CA ARG A 567 -5.30 0.87 -12.79
C ARG A 567 -4.54 2.16 -13.10
N GLY A 568 -3.65 2.12 -14.10
CA GLY A 568 -2.85 3.23 -14.61
C GLY A 568 -3.29 3.73 -15.98
N THR A 569 -2.49 4.58 -16.63
CA THR A 569 -2.81 5.25 -17.90
C THR A 569 -3.19 4.28 -19.04
N GLU A 570 -2.68 3.06 -19.03
CA GLU A 570 -3.02 2.03 -20.01
C GLU A 570 -4.53 1.85 -20.18
N PHE A 571 -5.27 1.89 -19.07
CA PHE A 571 -6.73 1.72 -19.06
C PHE A 571 -7.50 2.86 -19.72
N GLU A 572 -6.87 4.02 -19.94
CA GLU A 572 -7.46 5.09 -20.75
C GLU A 572 -7.70 4.65 -22.21
N SER A 573 -6.95 3.67 -22.68
CA SER A 573 -7.12 3.10 -24.03
C SER A 573 -8.22 2.03 -24.13
N PHE A 574 -8.72 1.53 -23.02
CA PHE A 574 -9.73 0.46 -22.96
C PHE A 574 -11.10 1.01 -22.57
N ASN A 575 -11.41 1.02 -21.29
CA ASN A 575 -12.69 1.45 -20.72
C ASN A 575 -12.60 2.73 -19.88
N GLY A 576 -11.44 3.41 -19.95
CA GLY A 576 -11.19 4.72 -19.34
C GLY A 576 -10.88 4.68 -17.86
N ILE A 577 -10.54 5.85 -17.35
CA ILE A 577 -10.33 6.12 -15.93
C ILE A 577 -11.24 7.27 -15.52
N ARG A 578 -12.02 7.09 -14.44
CA ARG A 578 -12.82 8.20 -13.91
C ARG A 578 -11.91 9.28 -13.31
N PRO A 579 -12.27 10.56 -13.43
CA PRO A 579 -11.44 11.66 -12.92
C PRO A 579 -11.12 11.61 -11.43
N ASP A 580 -12.04 11.07 -10.60
CA ASP A 580 -11.87 10.90 -9.16
C ASP A 580 -10.82 9.82 -8.79
N HIS A 581 -10.63 8.83 -9.63
CA HIS A 581 -9.67 7.74 -9.41
C HIS A 581 -8.25 8.28 -9.14
N GLN A 582 -7.81 9.27 -9.93
CA GLN A 582 -6.48 9.87 -9.81
C GLN A 582 -6.30 10.70 -8.53
N THR A 583 -7.40 11.19 -7.92
CA THR A 583 -7.37 11.89 -6.64
C THR A 583 -7.47 10.95 -5.43
N ILE A 584 -7.74 9.65 -5.68
CA ILE A 584 -7.81 8.61 -4.64
C ILE A 584 -6.51 7.77 -4.60
N LEU A 585 -5.89 7.48 -5.75
CA LEU A 585 -4.68 6.63 -5.83
C LEU A 585 -3.57 7.02 -4.83
N PRO A 586 -3.26 8.31 -4.58
CA PRO A 586 -2.27 8.70 -3.57
C PRO A 586 -2.63 8.26 -2.15
N PHE A 587 -3.91 8.17 -1.81
CA PHE A 587 -4.40 7.72 -0.51
C PHE A 587 -4.56 6.19 -0.39
N THR A 588 -4.43 5.48 -1.49
CA THR A 588 -4.56 4.02 -1.54
C THR A 588 -3.28 3.40 -2.07
N ARG A 589 -3.19 3.12 -3.36
CA ARG A 589 -2.09 2.41 -4.00
C ARG A 589 -0.69 2.96 -3.69
N LEU A 590 -0.53 4.30 -3.64
CA LEU A 590 0.78 4.92 -3.41
C LEU A 590 1.24 4.88 -1.94
N MET A 591 0.39 4.50 -1.00
CA MET A 591 0.75 4.39 0.43
C MET A 591 1.87 3.37 0.66
N GLY A 592 1.89 2.28 -0.11
CA GLY A 592 2.91 1.23 0.00
C GLY A 592 4.20 1.49 -0.79
N GLY A 593 4.22 2.46 -1.70
CA GLY A 593 5.40 2.77 -2.52
C GLY A 593 5.07 3.42 -3.87
N PRO A 594 6.11 3.76 -4.65
CA PRO A 594 5.97 4.47 -5.93
C PRO A 594 5.15 3.69 -6.96
N MET A 595 4.48 4.41 -7.85
CA MET A 595 3.68 3.83 -8.92
C MET A 595 4.20 4.24 -10.30
N ASP A 596 4.41 3.25 -11.17
CA ASP A 596 4.58 3.48 -12.61
C ASP A 596 3.21 3.76 -13.24
N TYR A 597 2.71 4.99 -13.04
CA TYR A 597 1.39 5.43 -13.52
C TYR A 597 1.38 5.73 -15.02
N THR A 598 2.55 5.98 -15.62
CA THR A 598 2.75 6.34 -17.04
C THR A 598 1.99 7.60 -17.50
N PRO A 599 2.19 8.78 -16.84
CA PRO A 599 1.50 10.01 -17.19
C PRO A 599 2.07 10.65 -18.47
N GLY A 600 1.42 11.74 -18.92
CA GLY A 600 1.95 12.63 -19.94
C GLY A 600 1.34 12.45 -21.31
N ILE A 601 0.19 11.82 -21.46
CA ILE A 601 -0.51 11.70 -22.75
C ILE A 601 -1.12 13.06 -23.12
N PHE A 602 -0.63 13.65 -24.22
CA PHE A 602 -1.10 14.95 -24.76
C PHE A 602 -2.18 14.75 -25.80
N GLU A 603 -2.11 13.64 -26.59
CA GLU A 603 -3.17 13.28 -27.52
C GLU A 603 -4.16 12.35 -26.85
N GLY A 604 -5.18 12.93 -26.24
CA GLY A 604 -6.19 12.17 -25.49
C GLY A 604 -7.35 11.60 -26.33
N ASP A 605 -7.44 11.88 -27.62
CA ASP A 605 -8.44 11.30 -28.52
C ASP A 605 -7.78 10.24 -29.39
N LEU A 606 -7.91 8.96 -29.01
CA LEU A 606 -7.24 7.88 -29.72
C LEU A 606 -7.83 7.59 -31.11
N SER A 607 -8.99 8.17 -31.43
CA SER A 607 -9.60 8.01 -32.74
C SER A 607 -8.77 8.62 -33.88
N VAL A 608 -7.81 9.48 -33.54
CA VAL A 608 -6.88 10.10 -34.53
C VAL A 608 -5.86 9.09 -35.07
N TYR A 609 -5.62 7.97 -34.38
CA TYR A 609 -4.64 6.97 -34.77
C TYR A 609 -5.22 5.81 -35.58
N GLY A 610 -6.52 5.49 -35.40
CA GLY A 610 -7.11 4.36 -36.11
C GLY A 610 -8.40 3.81 -35.50
N SER A 611 -8.37 2.53 -35.13
CA SER A 611 -9.57 1.81 -34.69
C SER A 611 -10.01 2.12 -33.27
N ASN A 612 -9.11 2.54 -32.39
CA ASN A 612 -9.45 2.86 -31.01
C ASN A 612 -10.24 4.17 -30.96
N LYS A 613 -11.37 4.19 -30.23
CA LYS A 613 -12.25 5.35 -30.05
C LYS A 613 -12.25 5.91 -28.65
N ALA A 614 -11.36 5.42 -27.81
CA ALA A 614 -11.24 5.88 -26.43
C ALA A 614 -10.78 7.34 -26.36
N LYS A 615 -11.20 8.02 -25.30
CA LYS A 615 -10.81 9.38 -24.98
C LYS A 615 -10.40 9.45 -23.52
N LEU A 616 -9.25 10.08 -23.26
CA LEU A 616 -8.75 10.27 -21.92
C LEU A 616 -9.67 11.14 -21.06
N GLY A 617 -9.80 10.77 -19.80
CA GLY A 617 -10.62 11.45 -18.80
C GLY A 617 -9.95 12.69 -18.17
N THR A 618 -8.97 13.36 -18.85
CA THR A 618 -8.17 14.44 -18.25
C THR A 618 -7.93 15.61 -19.20
N THR A 619 -7.62 16.79 -18.64
CA THR A 619 -6.99 17.87 -19.42
C THR A 619 -5.50 17.61 -19.62
N LEU A 620 -4.87 18.28 -20.60
CA LEU A 620 -3.43 18.26 -20.81
C LEU A 620 -2.67 18.72 -19.56
N VAL A 621 -3.17 19.73 -18.85
CA VAL A 621 -2.50 20.26 -17.65
C VAL A 621 -2.58 19.27 -16.49
N LYS A 622 -3.67 18.52 -16.37
CA LYS A 622 -3.72 17.42 -15.39
C LYS A 622 -2.64 16.39 -15.68
N GLN A 623 -2.39 16.04 -16.95
CA GLN A 623 -1.30 15.14 -17.34
C GLN A 623 0.09 15.67 -16.90
N LEU A 624 0.31 16.98 -16.95
CA LEU A 624 1.54 17.59 -16.39
C LEU A 624 1.60 17.46 -14.87
N ALA A 625 0.49 17.76 -14.19
CA ALA A 625 0.42 17.74 -12.72
C ALA A 625 0.63 16.34 -12.14
N LEU A 626 0.27 15.27 -12.87
CA LEU A 626 0.44 13.88 -12.46
C LEU A 626 1.92 13.51 -12.21
N TYR A 627 2.88 14.16 -12.85
CA TYR A 627 4.31 13.96 -12.56
C TYR A 627 4.70 14.31 -11.13
N VAL A 628 3.90 15.15 -10.47
CA VAL A 628 4.13 15.54 -9.07
C VAL A 628 3.22 14.77 -8.12
N THR A 629 1.96 14.56 -8.50
CA THR A 629 0.96 13.91 -7.61
C THR A 629 1.07 12.38 -7.60
N MET A 630 1.45 11.75 -8.74
CA MET A 630 1.74 10.32 -8.85
C MET A 630 3.24 10.09 -8.68
N TYR A 631 3.67 9.89 -7.43
CA TYR A 631 5.09 9.74 -7.14
C TYR A 631 5.67 8.46 -7.75
N SER A 632 6.75 8.63 -8.52
CA SER A 632 7.64 7.56 -8.95
C SER A 632 9.07 8.09 -9.17
N PRO A 633 10.11 7.39 -8.75
CA PRO A 633 11.48 7.69 -9.13
C PRO A 633 11.81 7.19 -10.56
N LEU A 634 10.92 6.42 -11.15
CA LEU A 634 10.97 5.97 -12.54
C LEU A 634 9.73 6.53 -13.26
N GLN A 635 9.89 7.66 -13.97
CA GLN A 635 8.77 8.40 -14.58
C GLN A 635 8.83 8.36 -16.11
N MET A 636 7.76 7.87 -16.71
CA MET A 636 7.61 7.83 -18.17
C MET A 636 7.02 9.13 -18.72
N ALA A 637 7.54 9.60 -19.84
CA ALA A 637 6.80 10.45 -20.75
C ALA A 637 6.12 9.53 -21.78
N ALA A 638 4.86 9.20 -21.51
CA ALA A 638 4.24 7.99 -22.05
C ALA A 638 3.67 8.14 -23.46
N ASP A 639 3.42 9.36 -23.93
CA ASP A 639 2.85 9.61 -25.25
C ASP A 639 3.83 9.31 -26.40
N LEU A 640 3.30 9.20 -27.60
CA LEU A 640 4.11 9.17 -28.81
C LEU A 640 4.91 10.49 -28.91
N TYR A 641 6.19 10.38 -29.23
CA TYR A 641 7.10 11.53 -29.22
C TYR A 641 6.65 12.65 -30.17
N GLN A 642 5.96 12.31 -31.28
CA GLN A 642 5.41 13.29 -32.23
C GLN A 642 4.35 14.21 -31.60
N ASN A 643 3.68 13.77 -30.54
CA ASN A 643 2.68 14.61 -29.85
C ASN A 643 3.34 15.65 -28.96
N TYR A 644 4.47 15.34 -28.35
CA TYR A 644 5.25 16.32 -27.61
C TYR A 644 5.81 17.43 -28.49
N GLU A 645 6.16 17.10 -29.74
CA GLU A 645 6.64 18.08 -30.71
C GLU A 645 5.58 19.11 -31.15
N LYS A 646 4.28 18.78 -30.97
CA LYS A 646 3.16 19.70 -31.23
C LYS A 646 2.98 20.75 -30.13
N TYR A 647 3.42 20.45 -28.88
CA TYR A 647 3.24 21.27 -27.68
C TYR A 647 4.58 21.45 -26.93
N PRO A 648 5.62 21.99 -27.57
CA PRO A 648 6.97 22.02 -26.99
C PRO A 648 7.08 22.88 -25.74
N ASP A 649 6.22 23.87 -25.57
CA ASP A 649 6.13 24.75 -24.41
C ASP A 649 5.51 24.01 -23.17
N ALA A 650 4.44 23.27 -23.35
CA ALA A 650 3.86 22.42 -22.31
C ALA A 650 4.81 21.25 -21.97
N PHE A 651 5.44 20.64 -22.97
CA PHE A 651 6.41 19.55 -22.81
C PHE A 651 7.64 19.99 -21.99
N GLN A 652 7.95 21.28 -21.96
CA GLN A 652 9.05 21.80 -21.14
C GLN A 652 8.89 21.46 -19.66
N PHE A 653 7.67 21.42 -19.12
CA PHE A 653 7.45 20.99 -17.74
C PHE A 653 7.90 19.54 -17.49
N ILE A 654 7.58 18.61 -18.40
CA ILE A 654 7.98 17.19 -18.29
C ILE A 654 9.50 17.04 -18.36
N LYS A 655 10.17 17.85 -19.19
CA LYS A 655 11.64 17.86 -19.26
C LYS A 655 12.27 18.38 -17.97
N ASP A 656 11.67 19.40 -17.35
CA ASP A 656 12.23 20.07 -16.17
C ASP A 656 11.97 19.31 -14.86
N VAL A 657 10.76 18.71 -14.70
CA VAL A 657 10.34 18.12 -13.42
C VAL A 657 11.30 17.05 -12.93
N ALA A 658 11.66 17.12 -11.64
CA ALA A 658 12.50 16.12 -11.00
C ALA A 658 11.71 14.82 -10.67
N VAL A 659 12.44 13.75 -10.43
CA VAL A 659 11.88 12.42 -10.06
C VAL A 659 12.41 11.90 -8.72
N ASP A 660 13.32 12.65 -8.06
CA ASP A 660 13.82 12.36 -6.71
C ASP A 660 13.79 13.64 -5.86
N TRP A 661 13.42 13.54 -4.58
CA TRP A 661 13.00 14.69 -3.80
C TRP A 661 13.72 14.79 -2.46
N ASP A 662 14.07 16.03 -2.08
CA ASP A 662 14.55 16.33 -0.71
C ASP A 662 13.41 16.38 0.28
N HIS A 663 12.26 16.95 -0.14
CA HIS A 663 11.11 17.11 0.73
C HIS A 663 9.80 17.26 -0.04
N THR A 664 8.73 16.73 0.53
CA THR A 664 7.38 16.83 0.01
C THR A 664 6.48 17.60 0.98
N TYR A 665 5.73 18.56 0.46
CA TYR A 665 4.74 19.37 1.17
C TYR A 665 3.35 19.10 0.58
N ILE A 666 2.43 18.60 1.37
CA ILE A 666 1.03 18.44 0.96
C ILE A 666 0.30 19.74 1.29
N LEU A 667 -0.07 20.50 0.26
CA LEU A 667 -0.66 21.82 0.43
C LEU A 667 -2.16 21.73 0.69
N GLU A 668 -2.87 20.93 -0.11
CA GLU A 668 -4.30 20.65 0.02
C GLU A 668 -4.53 19.17 -0.36
N ALA A 669 -5.46 18.51 0.32
CA ALA A 669 -5.84 17.15 0.00
C ALA A 669 -7.24 16.79 0.52
N GLU A 670 -8.05 16.15 -0.33
CA GLU A 670 -9.29 15.48 0.02
C GLU A 670 -9.45 14.25 -0.90
N PRO A 671 -9.56 13.03 -0.36
CA PRO A 671 -9.70 11.83 -1.19
C PRO A 671 -10.95 11.88 -2.07
N GLY A 672 -10.78 11.67 -3.37
CA GLY A 672 -11.85 11.68 -4.35
C GLY A 672 -12.22 13.04 -4.89
N ASP A 673 -11.69 14.13 -4.30
CA ASP A 673 -11.98 15.49 -4.75
C ASP A 673 -10.73 16.15 -5.36
N TYR A 674 -9.65 16.31 -4.58
CA TYR A 674 -8.47 17.05 -5.04
C TYR A 674 -7.20 16.75 -4.24
N ILE A 675 -6.07 17.05 -4.87
CA ILE A 675 -4.74 17.04 -4.24
C ILE A 675 -3.88 18.15 -4.83
N THR A 676 -3.15 18.87 -3.97
CA THR A 676 -2.10 19.82 -4.36
C THR A 676 -0.83 19.54 -3.56
N ILE A 677 0.25 19.18 -4.26
CA ILE A 677 1.54 18.79 -3.67
C ILE A 677 2.63 19.70 -4.19
N ALA A 678 3.52 20.15 -3.31
CA ALA A 678 4.78 20.80 -3.66
C ALA A 678 5.96 19.91 -3.26
N ARG A 679 6.97 19.78 -4.13
CA ARG A 679 8.14 18.94 -3.90
C ARG A 679 9.43 19.71 -4.20
N LYS A 680 10.43 19.58 -3.32
CA LYS A 680 11.78 20.11 -3.54
C LYS A 680 12.64 19.08 -4.23
N ALA A 681 13.21 19.41 -5.38
CA ALA A 681 14.12 18.53 -6.09
C ALA A 681 15.38 18.24 -5.27
N LYS A 682 15.82 16.98 -5.25
CA LYS A 682 16.94 16.52 -4.43
C LYS A 682 18.25 17.22 -4.80
N GLY A 683 18.86 17.85 -3.80
CA GLY A 683 20.13 18.57 -3.96
C GLY A 683 20.06 19.86 -4.77
N LYS A 684 18.84 20.38 -5.10
CA LYS A 684 18.68 21.60 -5.91
C LYS A 684 17.79 22.63 -5.21
N ASN A 685 17.91 23.90 -5.58
CA ASN A 685 17.02 24.99 -5.17
C ASN A 685 15.87 25.15 -6.19
N GLU A 686 15.22 24.06 -6.48
CA GLU A 686 14.11 23.96 -7.43
C GLU A 686 12.94 23.24 -6.75
N TRP A 687 11.73 23.71 -7.03
CA TRP A 687 10.48 23.10 -6.51
C TRP A 687 9.51 22.89 -7.67
N TYR A 688 8.68 21.88 -7.51
CA TYR A 688 7.63 21.56 -8.48
C TYR A 688 6.32 21.37 -7.74
N ILE A 689 5.24 21.95 -8.27
CA ILE A 689 3.88 21.80 -7.73
C ILE A 689 3.03 21.10 -8.78
N GLY A 690 2.24 20.12 -8.31
CA GLY A 690 1.15 19.53 -9.05
C GLY A 690 -0.14 19.65 -8.26
N GLY A 691 -1.19 20.17 -8.88
CA GLY A 691 -2.54 20.21 -8.35
C GLY A 691 -3.50 19.57 -9.33
N ILE A 692 -4.36 18.66 -8.84
CA ILE A 692 -5.37 17.95 -9.65
C ILE A 692 -6.73 17.98 -8.97
N THR A 693 -7.79 17.89 -9.76
CA THR A 693 -9.18 17.77 -9.27
C THR A 693 -9.91 16.62 -9.96
N ASP A 694 -11.04 16.22 -9.38
CA ASP A 694 -12.01 15.27 -9.91
C ASP A 694 -12.77 15.83 -11.14
N GLU A 695 -13.94 15.30 -11.48
CA GLU A 695 -14.79 15.77 -12.58
C GLU A 695 -15.39 17.17 -12.38
N ASN A 696 -15.18 17.78 -11.21
CA ASN A 696 -15.68 19.11 -10.87
C ASN A 696 -14.58 20.15 -10.98
N SER A 697 -14.94 21.36 -11.45
CA SER A 697 -14.01 22.49 -11.41
C SER A 697 -13.86 23.01 -9.98
N ARG A 698 -12.66 23.47 -9.62
CA ARG A 698 -12.39 24.09 -8.33
C ARG A 698 -11.37 25.22 -8.40
N GLU A 699 -11.16 25.90 -7.28
CA GLU A 699 -10.05 26.82 -7.09
C GLU A 699 -9.06 26.23 -6.09
N ALA A 700 -7.83 25.92 -6.52
CA ALA A 700 -6.74 25.50 -5.66
C ALA A 700 -6.08 26.69 -4.97
N LEU A 701 -5.81 26.58 -3.68
CA LEU A 701 -5.07 27.56 -2.90
C LEU A 701 -3.62 27.10 -2.70
N ILE A 702 -2.70 27.75 -3.40
CA ILE A 702 -1.28 27.43 -3.35
C ILE A 702 -0.57 28.43 -2.45
N ASP A 703 -0.21 27.98 -1.24
CA ASP A 703 0.56 28.78 -0.28
C ASP A 703 2.05 28.45 -0.43
N PHE A 704 2.86 29.44 -0.83
CA PHE A 704 4.29 29.29 -1.04
C PHE A 704 5.12 29.41 0.25
N SER A 705 4.51 29.30 1.43
CA SER A 705 5.18 29.41 2.74
C SER A 705 6.30 28.38 2.97
N PHE A 706 6.31 27.28 2.19
CA PHE A 706 7.38 26.28 2.19
C PHE A 706 8.69 26.79 1.59
N LEU A 707 8.68 27.88 0.79
CA LEU A 707 9.88 28.45 0.21
C LEU A 707 10.73 29.15 1.29
N PRO A 708 12.08 29.10 1.19
CA PRO A 708 12.98 29.80 2.09
C PRO A 708 12.70 31.30 2.18
N LYS A 709 12.70 31.81 3.43
CA LYS A 709 12.47 33.25 3.69
C LYS A 709 13.59 34.13 3.12
N GLY A 710 13.22 35.31 2.63
CA GLY A 710 14.18 36.32 2.12
C GLY A 710 14.63 36.11 0.69
N LYS A 711 14.19 35.02 0.02
CA LYS A 711 14.52 34.71 -1.35
C LYS A 711 13.34 34.99 -2.30
N LYS A 712 13.65 35.22 -3.58
CA LYS A 712 12.69 35.36 -4.67
C LYS A 712 12.90 34.22 -5.66
N TYR A 713 11.84 33.81 -6.30
CA TYR A 713 11.82 32.69 -7.24
C TYR A 713 11.03 33.04 -8.48
N GLN A 714 11.45 32.55 -9.62
CA GLN A 714 10.65 32.50 -10.82
C GLN A 714 9.75 31.27 -10.79
N ALA A 715 8.46 31.45 -10.88
CA ALA A 715 7.48 30.38 -11.05
C ALA A 715 6.92 30.41 -12.47
N VAL A 716 7.06 29.32 -13.21
CA VAL A 716 6.39 29.09 -14.49
C VAL A 716 5.18 28.22 -14.22
N ILE A 717 3.99 28.75 -14.46
CA ILE A 717 2.69 28.20 -14.12
C ILE A 717 2.04 27.71 -15.40
N TYR A 718 1.80 26.41 -15.49
CA TYR A 718 1.00 25.75 -16.51
C TYR A 718 -0.38 25.49 -15.93
N ALA A 719 -1.40 26.11 -16.50
CA ALA A 719 -2.76 26.07 -15.97
C ALA A 719 -3.79 25.80 -17.07
N ASP A 720 -4.92 25.19 -16.69
CA ASP A 720 -6.05 25.03 -17.60
C ASP A 720 -6.52 26.39 -18.14
N GLY A 721 -6.84 26.44 -19.42
CA GLY A 721 -7.41 27.60 -20.08
C GLY A 721 -8.84 27.88 -19.59
N LYS A 722 -9.38 29.05 -19.90
CA LYS A 722 -10.71 29.48 -19.42
C LYS A 722 -11.85 28.55 -19.86
N LYS A 723 -11.70 27.92 -21.03
CA LYS A 723 -12.69 27.01 -21.63
C LYS A 723 -12.23 25.55 -21.60
N ALA A 724 -11.17 25.26 -20.85
CA ALA A 724 -10.69 23.89 -20.70
C ALA A 724 -11.76 23.01 -20.04
N ASP A 725 -11.97 21.83 -20.59
CA ASP A 725 -12.89 20.81 -20.11
C ASP A 725 -12.46 19.46 -20.69
N TRP A 726 -12.33 18.45 -19.86
CA TRP A 726 -11.78 17.16 -20.30
C TRP A 726 -12.59 16.46 -21.39
N ARG A 727 -13.92 16.73 -21.49
CA ARG A 727 -14.81 16.13 -22.51
C ARG A 727 -14.78 16.86 -23.84
N THR A 728 -14.71 18.19 -23.79
CA THR A 728 -14.98 19.05 -24.97
C THR A 728 -13.79 19.86 -25.44
N ASN A 729 -12.86 20.19 -24.53
CA ASN A 729 -11.69 21.03 -24.85
C ASN A 729 -10.48 20.70 -23.93
N PRO A 730 -9.97 19.47 -23.94
CA PRO A 730 -8.94 19.03 -22.99
C PRO A 730 -7.56 19.65 -23.19
N LYS A 731 -7.29 20.21 -24.36
CA LYS A 731 -5.95 20.70 -24.74
C LYS A 731 -5.78 22.22 -24.58
N GLU A 732 -6.78 22.94 -24.04
CA GLU A 732 -6.65 24.36 -23.80
C GLU A 732 -5.90 24.63 -22.50
N TYR A 733 -4.74 25.27 -22.61
CA TYR A 733 -3.91 25.67 -21.47
C TYR A 733 -3.35 27.06 -21.64
N VAL A 734 -2.82 27.61 -20.55
CA VAL A 734 -2.08 28.88 -20.51
C VAL A 734 -0.79 28.69 -19.73
N ILE A 735 0.27 29.42 -20.15
CA ILE A 735 1.54 29.45 -19.42
C ILE A 735 1.80 30.87 -18.97
N GLU A 736 2.06 31.03 -17.68
CA GLU A 736 2.34 32.34 -17.08
C GLU A 736 3.61 32.26 -16.23
N THR A 737 4.44 33.31 -16.28
CA THR A 737 5.62 33.46 -15.44
C THR A 737 5.39 34.53 -14.39
N ARG A 738 5.64 34.21 -13.12
CA ARG A 738 5.52 35.14 -11.97
C ARG A 738 6.72 35.07 -11.06
N THR A 739 7.04 36.18 -10.41
CA THR A 739 7.95 36.20 -9.27
C THR A 739 7.18 35.87 -8.00
N VAL A 740 7.64 34.87 -7.26
CA VAL A 740 7.02 34.40 -6.01
C VAL A 740 8.03 34.39 -4.86
N SER A 741 7.53 34.33 -3.63
CA SER A 741 8.31 34.24 -2.40
C SER A 741 7.50 33.47 -1.34
N HIS A 742 8.09 33.19 -0.20
CA HIS A 742 7.41 32.54 0.93
C HIS A 742 6.14 33.28 1.44
N LYS A 743 5.88 34.51 1.02
CA LYS A 743 4.67 35.28 1.36
C LYS A 743 3.58 35.19 0.30
N THR A 744 3.87 34.62 -0.85
CA THR A 744 2.97 34.54 -1.98
C THR A 744 1.87 33.51 -1.71
N LYS A 745 0.62 33.86 -2.03
CA LYS A 745 -0.52 32.96 -2.10
C LYS A 745 -1.16 33.11 -3.46
N LEU A 746 -1.36 32.01 -4.14
CA LEU A 746 -1.94 31.94 -5.47
C LEU A 746 -3.27 31.19 -5.41
N ARG A 747 -4.31 31.77 -5.96
CA ARG A 747 -5.58 31.09 -6.25
C ARG A 747 -5.59 30.71 -7.71
N GLN A 748 -5.67 29.43 -8.00
CA GLN A 748 -5.62 28.88 -9.35
C GLN A 748 -6.89 28.09 -9.64
N LYS A 749 -7.64 28.52 -10.65
CA LYS A 749 -8.80 27.77 -11.13
C LYS A 749 -8.32 26.52 -11.87
N LEU A 750 -8.88 25.36 -11.54
CA LEU A 750 -8.75 24.10 -12.24
C LEU A 750 -10.06 23.83 -13.00
N ALA A 751 -9.96 23.37 -14.23
CA ALA A 751 -11.09 22.89 -15.02
C ALA A 751 -11.65 21.57 -14.46
N PRO A 752 -12.85 21.12 -14.88
CA PRO A 752 -13.31 19.76 -14.62
C PRO A 752 -12.26 18.74 -15.09
N SER A 753 -11.88 17.81 -14.24
CA SER A 753 -10.76 16.87 -14.43
C SER A 753 -9.46 17.54 -14.90
N GLY A 754 -9.24 18.73 -14.38
CA GLY A 754 -8.12 19.59 -14.76
C GLY A 754 -7.00 19.61 -13.72
N GLY A 755 -6.05 20.51 -13.95
CA GLY A 755 -4.89 20.62 -13.09
C GLY A 755 -4.16 21.95 -13.17
N VAL A 756 -3.10 22.02 -12.37
CA VAL A 756 -2.05 23.06 -12.43
C VAL A 756 -0.70 22.40 -12.20
N ALA A 757 0.28 22.75 -13.00
CA ALA A 757 1.66 22.34 -12.82
C ALA A 757 2.56 23.59 -12.74
N ILE A 758 3.49 23.64 -11.77
CA ILE A 758 4.35 24.82 -11.58
C ILE A 758 5.78 24.37 -11.40
N SER A 759 6.71 24.93 -12.18
CA SER A 759 8.14 24.84 -11.91
C SER A 759 8.64 26.12 -11.26
N ILE A 760 9.49 26.01 -10.23
CA ILE A 760 9.95 27.13 -9.40
C ILE A 760 11.46 27.06 -9.28
N LYS A 761 12.16 28.12 -9.73
CA LYS A 761 13.63 28.22 -9.66
C LYS A 761 14.04 29.50 -8.93
N GLU A 762 15.10 29.44 -8.12
CA GLU A 762 15.64 30.60 -7.42
C GLU A 762 16.18 31.65 -8.43
N LEU A 763 15.87 32.96 -8.20
CA LEU A 763 16.31 34.09 -9.02
C LEU A 763 17.69 34.56 -8.62
#